data_cbcfce18063dc7a3d9e79b89d42eda99
#
_entry.id   cbcfce18063dc7a3d9e79b89d42eda99
#
_cell.length_a   1.000
_cell.length_b   1.000
_cell.length_c   1.000
_cell.angle_alpha   90.00
_cell.angle_beta   90.00
_cell.angle_gamma   90.00
#
_symmetry.space_group_name_H-M   'P 1'
#
loop_
_entity.id
_entity.type
_entity.pdbx_description
1 polymer ?
#
loop_
_entity_poly.entity_id
_entity_poly.type
_entity_poly.pdbx_seq_one_letter_code
_entity_poly.pdbx_strand_id
1 'polypeptide(L)'
;MSKILRSYLKYARGESRFSPWSLLYPCQFVTHAWMKLRIGLFNRGIFSVTDPILPTISIGNNSFGGTNKTPMAEYIVRQFAEAGIKAGLVSRGYRTKEHPPLWIGQDGKSTRRDFAGDEPLMLAKRLPDTKVVVSRNRIEGVKLLAALGMEVAVTDDTFQHRKMGRDVDIVLVDSTCPFGNGQVIPAGSMREPMSAFRRADIVVLTKANQAAPGAGEAIKKRLAPYVEPDKIFTADIKLERWMEITPKGEKKLPEGFLPRGRYIAVSAIGNPGGFYNFLEEMGVGVALRRTYRDHHILTKEELAELDALAEESGADGFICTEKDLMNMPRELSLSRPLYVPSIAVSLHDPLAFRKKIMERLRPSFLVTSNGHGEDAIGLVLAKKLIERFKCAQIDAFTFVGSGKPYSLNGIRVVSPPAEMPSGGVVKYHLTDLFRDLRHGLGRSIRKQRDRMRSLLGKYRTPLCVGDVYLLASVLWGQGMKPILVATAKTVHLSGHLWIEKWLLRRRSVLVWTRDEETARELVGDGVPAVFYGNPVMDLLDEVKNPAFVWGERGAKILLLPGSRPRAYEDIKLILDTVSLLAAKMECSFVMVPAPTIDIKKMTENLVGWELSEDGTELFSKEISVTVCYEPVAAVAYGAELLIGLGGTANQLCAGLGIPVVSIIERGKLRQKKLLREAEILVPAEPEALSEAAWTILSDNKLRRSMQEAGMKNLGRTGALEKVVEYCAEELGWDTRCRVYERYRDYLESLEK
;
A
#
# COMPACT_ATOMS: atom_id res chain seq x y z
N MET A 1 18.36 -14.27 -37.65
CA MET A 1 17.09 -14.81 -37.09
C MET A 1 16.69 -16.01 -37.96
N SER A 2 16.35 -17.20 -37.38
CA SER A 2 15.96 -18.37 -38.16
C SER A 2 14.71 -18.05 -38.98
N LYS A 3 14.60 -18.65 -40.19
CA LYS A 3 13.41 -18.50 -41.04
C LYS A 3 12.12 -18.84 -40.26
N ILE A 4 12.20 -19.83 -39.39
CA ILE A 4 11.11 -20.27 -38.49
C ILE A 4 10.65 -19.14 -37.54
N LEU A 5 11.54 -18.51 -36.82
CA LEU A 5 11.20 -17.44 -35.90
C LEU A 5 10.66 -16.20 -36.63
N ARG A 6 11.19 -15.89 -37.80
CA ARG A 6 10.69 -14.76 -38.61
C ARG A 6 9.27 -15.03 -39.12
N SER A 7 8.97 -16.26 -39.53
CA SER A 7 7.62 -16.69 -39.93
C SER A 7 6.63 -16.60 -38.76
N TYR A 8 7.04 -17.06 -37.55
CA TYR A 8 6.22 -16.97 -36.35
C TYR A 8 5.92 -15.51 -35.98
N LEU A 9 6.92 -14.63 -35.98
CA LEU A 9 6.73 -13.21 -35.63
C LEU A 9 5.78 -12.50 -36.60
N LYS A 10 5.86 -12.79 -37.90
CA LYS A 10 4.90 -12.27 -38.89
C LYS A 10 3.47 -12.70 -38.56
N TYR A 11 3.26 -13.97 -38.25
CA TYR A 11 1.96 -14.51 -37.87
C TYR A 11 1.47 -13.83 -36.55
N ALA A 12 2.31 -13.79 -35.52
CA ALA A 12 1.96 -13.22 -34.23
C ALA A 12 1.65 -11.71 -34.29
N ARG A 13 2.24 -10.98 -35.23
CA ARG A 13 1.95 -9.57 -35.53
C ARG A 13 0.70 -9.36 -36.41
N GLY A 14 0.13 -10.42 -36.93
CA GLY A 14 -1.05 -10.34 -37.82
C GLY A 14 -0.72 -9.98 -39.28
N GLU A 15 0.55 -9.99 -39.64
CA GLU A 15 1.03 -9.71 -41.00
C GLU A 15 0.75 -10.88 -41.98
N SER A 16 0.42 -12.07 -41.46
CA SER A 16 0.09 -13.27 -42.23
C SER A 16 -1.16 -13.93 -41.65
N ARG A 17 -2.24 -14.02 -42.41
CA ARG A 17 -3.49 -14.68 -42.00
C ARG A 17 -3.42 -16.20 -42.09
N PHE A 18 -2.74 -16.75 -43.10
CA PHE A 18 -2.58 -18.17 -43.31
C PHE A 18 -1.16 -18.58 -42.95
N SER A 19 -1.00 -19.34 -41.88
CA SER A 19 0.30 -19.78 -41.38
C SER A 19 0.17 -21.12 -40.67
N PRO A 20 1.15 -22.02 -40.74
CA PRO A 20 1.19 -23.26 -39.93
C PRO A 20 1.10 -22.97 -38.42
N TRP A 21 1.48 -21.77 -38.00
CA TRP A 21 1.41 -21.32 -36.59
C TRP A 21 -0.02 -21.17 -36.05
N SER A 22 -1.05 -21.18 -36.94
CA SER A 22 -2.46 -21.24 -36.51
C SER A 22 -2.78 -22.53 -35.74
N LEU A 23 -2.01 -23.59 -35.88
CA LEU A 23 -2.10 -24.82 -35.08
C LEU A 23 -1.84 -24.58 -33.58
N LEU A 24 -1.19 -23.47 -33.23
CA LEU A 24 -1.00 -23.05 -31.81
C LEU A 24 -2.26 -22.42 -31.21
N TYR A 25 -3.30 -22.14 -31.99
CA TYR A 25 -4.52 -21.49 -31.52
C TYR A 25 -5.20 -22.23 -30.34
N PRO A 26 -5.32 -23.56 -30.32
CA PRO A 26 -5.88 -24.27 -29.15
C PRO A 26 -5.02 -24.09 -27.88
N CYS A 27 -3.70 -24.03 -28.03
CA CYS A 27 -2.79 -23.91 -26.89
C CYS A 27 -2.98 -22.58 -26.12
N GLN A 28 -3.46 -21.52 -26.76
CA GLN A 28 -3.73 -20.25 -26.09
C GLN A 28 -4.83 -20.35 -25.03
N PHE A 29 -5.80 -21.26 -25.16
CA PHE A 29 -6.85 -21.42 -24.16
C PHE A 29 -6.29 -21.87 -22.82
N VAL A 30 -5.26 -22.74 -22.84
CA VAL A 30 -4.56 -23.18 -21.63
C VAL A 30 -3.81 -22.02 -20.99
N THR A 31 -3.03 -21.27 -21.80
CA THR A 31 -2.30 -20.09 -21.28
C THR A 31 -3.24 -18.99 -20.82
N HIS A 32 -4.33 -18.76 -21.52
CA HIS A 32 -5.38 -17.81 -21.15
C HIS A 32 -6.04 -18.18 -19.82
N ALA A 33 -6.42 -19.45 -19.66
CA ALA A 33 -6.99 -19.97 -18.40
C ALA A 33 -6.00 -19.82 -17.24
N TRP A 34 -4.72 -20.17 -17.46
CA TRP A 34 -3.66 -19.98 -16.47
C TRP A 34 -3.47 -18.51 -16.11
N MET A 35 -3.42 -17.60 -17.09
CA MET A 35 -3.29 -16.16 -16.85
C MET A 35 -4.50 -15.63 -16.06
N LYS A 36 -5.73 -16.01 -16.41
CA LYS A 36 -6.94 -15.65 -15.66
C LYS A 36 -6.91 -16.17 -14.23
N LEU A 37 -6.50 -17.44 -14.05
CA LEU A 37 -6.34 -18.02 -12.72
C LEU A 37 -5.32 -17.23 -11.90
N ARG A 38 -4.12 -16.99 -12.45
CA ARG A 38 -3.06 -16.22 -11.81
C ARG A 38 -3.55 -14.81 -11.43
N ILE A 39 -4.22 -14.11 -12.35
CA ILE A 39 -4.83 -12.81 -12.09
C ILE A 39 -5.85 -12.90 -10.95
N GLY A 40 -6.70 -13.92 -10.99
CA GLY A 40 -7.71 -14.19 -9.95
C GLY A 40 -7.09 -14.47 -8.58
N LEU A 41 -5.97 -15.18 -8.50
CA LEU A 41 -5.25 -15.48 -7.26
C LEU A 41 -4.66 -14.21 -6.62
N PHE A 42 -4.09 -13.30 -7.41
CA PHE A 42 -3.65 -11.99 -6.92
C PHE A 42 -4.84 -11.13 -6.46
N ASN A 43 -5.90 -11.04 -7.27
CA ASN A 43 -7.09 -10.24 -6.94
C ASN A 43 -7.85 -10.76 -5.70
N ARG A 44 -7.64 -12.03 -5.33
CA ARG A 44 -8.21 -12.65 -4.12
C ARG A 44 -7.24 -12.64 -2.93
N GLY A 45 -6.08 -12.01 -3.06
CA GLY A 45 -5.06 -11.95 -2.01
C GLY A 45 -4.42 -13.30 -1.66
N ILE A 46 -4.65 -14.35 -2.46
CA ILE A 46 -3.98 -15.66 -2.30
C ILE A 46 -2.48 -15.50 -2.55
N PHE A 47 -2.12 -14.71 -3.56
CA PHE A 47 -0.76 -14.23 -3.75
C PHE A 47 -0.64 -12.83 -3.18
N SER A 48 0.25 -12.64 -2.21
CA SER A 48 0.48 -11.34 -1.59
C SER A 48 1.28 -10.41 -2.51
N VAL A 49 0.95 -9.13 -2.41
CA VAL A 49 1.70 -8.02 -2.99
C VAL A 49 2.50 -7.36 -1.87
N THR A 50 3.77 -7.05 -2.13
CA THR A 50 4.63 -6.29 -1.21
C THR A 50 4.67 -4.85 -1.67
N ASP A 51 4.42 -3.92 -0.77
CA ASP A 51 4.52 -2.48 -1.04
C ASP A 51 5.98 -2.05 -1.01
N PRO A 52 6.53 -1.42 -2.05
CA PRO A 52 7.91 -0.95 -2.04
C PRO A 52 8.05 0.32 -1.19
N ILE A 53 9.23 0.51 -0.60
CA ILE A 53 9.54 1.65 0.28
C ILE A 53 9.50 3.00 -0.46
N LEU A 54 9.83 3.05 -1.76
CA LEU A 54 9.74 4.25 -2.58
C LEU A 54 8.43 4.30 -3.39
N PRO A 55 7.89 5.48 -3.67
CA PRO A 55 6.92 5.65 -4.74
C PRO A 55 7.45 5.01 -6.02
N THR A 56 6.64 4.11 -6.60
CA THR A 56 7.10 3.28 -7.71
C THR A 56 6.21 3.46 -8.95
N ILE A 57 6.84 3.88 -10.05
CA ILE A 57 6.21 4.01 -11.36
C ILE A 57 6.66 2.84 -12.23
N SER A 58 5.71 2.06 -12.67
CA SER A 58 5.94 0.92 -13.55
C SER A 58 5.73 1.33 -14.99
N ILE A 59 6.68 1.00 -15.85
CA ILE A 59 6.56 1.11 -17.29
C ILE A 59 6.59 -0.30 -17.86
N GLY A 60 5.57 -0.63 -18.64
CA GLY A 60 5.47 -1.96 -19.23
C GLY A 60 4.67 -1.97 -20.52
N ASN A 61 4.48 -3.15 -21.06
CA ASN A 61 3.66 -3.37 -22.25
C ASN A 61 2.93 -4.72 -22.17
N ASN A 62 1.95 -4.91 -23.04
CA ASN A 62 1.19 -6.16 -23.10
C ASN A 62 1.46 -6.98 -24.37
N SER A 63 2.32 -6.53 -25.28
CA SER A 63 2.68 -7.23 -26.50
C SER A 63 4.19 -7.38 -26.65
N PHE A 64 4.64 -8.38 -27.44
CA PHE A 64 6.04 -8.45 -27.86
C PHE A 64 6.35 -7.34 -28.86
N GLY A 65 7.55 -6.77 -28.77
CA GLY A 65 8.08 -5.78 -29.68
C GLY A 65 8.68 -4.57 -28.98
N GLY A 66 9.29 -3.70 -29.77
CA GLY A 66 9.89 -2.45 -29.32
C GLY A 66 8.83 -1.38 -29.09
N THR A 67 8.21 -1.35 -27.91
CA THR A 67 7.17 -0.38 -27.55
C THR A 67 7.73 0.91 -26.94
N ASN A 68 9.03 1.17 -27.07
CA ASN A 68 9.73 2.36 -26.60
C ASN A 68 9.67 2.55 -25.07
N LYS A 69 9.76 1.44 -24.32
CA LYS A 69 9.80 1.48 -22.83
C LYS A 69 10.97 2.29 -22.31
N THR A 70 12.17 2.08 -22.87
CA THR A 70 13.41 2.74 -22.45
C THR A 70 13.36 4.27 -22.63
N PRO A 71 12.96 4.82 -23.80
CA PRO A 71 12.73 6.26 -23.93
C PRO A 71 11.63 6.82 -23.03
N MET A 72 10.57 6.06 -22.75
CA MET A 72 9.53 6.49 -21.81
C MET A 72 10.08 6.51 -20.37
N ALA A 73 10.89 5.53 -19.96
CA ALA A 73 11.51 5.50 -18.65
C ALA A 73 12.43 6.71 -18.44
N GLU A 74 13.20 7.06 -19.46
CA GLU A 74 14.02 8.28 -19.46
C GLU A 74 13.14 9.53 -19.36
N TYR A 75 12.07 9.63 -20.14
CA TYR A 75 11.14 10.76 -20.07
C TYR A 75 10.59 10.95 -18.64
N ILE A 76 10.17 9.88 -17.99
CA ILE A 76 9.66 9.94 -16.61
C ILE A 76 10.74 10.39 -15.63
N VAL A 77 11.97 9.86 -15.73
CA VAL A 77 13.07 10.26 -14.85
C VAL A 77 13.40 11.74 -15.01
N ARG A 78 13.50 12.24 -16.25
CA ARG A 78 13.77 13.65 -16.55
C ARG A 78 12.68 14.56 -15.97
N GLN A 79 11.42 14.17 -16.11
CA GLN A 79 10.26 14.89 -15.58
C GLN A 79 10.33 15.05 -14.04
N PHE A 80 10.77 14.02 -13.29
CA PHE A 80 10.99 14.15 -11.86
C PHE A 80 12.21 15.00 -11.52
N ALA A 81 13.27 14.89 -12.32
CA ALA A 81 14.47 15.74 -12.15
C ALA A 81 14.14 17.23 -12.35
N GLU A 82 13.29 17.59 -13.31
CA GLU A 82 12.77 18.96 -13.51
C GLU A 82 12.03 19.47 -12.26
N ALA A 83 11.30 18.60 -11.54
CA ALA A 83 10.67 18.92 -10.26
C ALA A 83 11.66 18.88 -9.06
N GLY A 84 12.95 18.71 -9.30
CA GLY A 84 13.97 18.57 -8.27
C GLY A 84 13.89 17.27 -7.47
N ILE A 85 13.18 16.25 -7.94
CA ILE A 85 12.98 14.95 -7.28
C ILE A 85 13.97 13.93 -7.84
N LYS A 86 14.69 13.23 -6.96
CA LYS A 86 15.68 12.22 -7.35
C LYS A 86 15.00 10.91 -7.74
N ALA A 87 14.82 10.67 -9.03
CA ALA A 87 14.27 9.41 -9.54
C ALA A 87 15.40 8.45 -9.94
N GLY A 88 15.25 7.17 -9.55
CA GLY A 88 16.16 6.10 -9.94
C GLY A 88 15.46 5.06 -10.82
N LEU A 89 16.22 4.27 -11.56
CA LEU A 89 15.74 3.24 -12.47
C LEU A 89 16.05 1.83 -11.96
N VAL A 90 15.07 0.92 -12.04
CA VAL A 90 15.28 -0.51 -11.83
C VAL A 90 14.96 -1.26 -13.12
N SER A 91 15.95 -1.89 -13.72
CA SER A 91 15.82 -2.76 -14.88
C SER A 91 16.05 -4.24 -14.53
N ARG A 92 15.56 -5.14 -15.37
CA ARG A 92 15.73 -6.60 -15.18
C ARG A 92 17.14 -7.09 -15.49
N GLY A 93 17.83 -6.45 -16.43
CA GLY A 93 19.01 -7.03 -17.03
C GLY A 93 18.65 -8.24 -17.90
N TYR A 94 18.28 -8.02 -19.15
CA TYR A 94 17.93 -9.12 -20.07
C TYR A 94 19.18 -9.94 -20.41
N ARG A 95 19.10 -11.29 -20.29
CA ARG A 95 20.21 -12.23 -20.54
C ARG A 95 21.46 -12.03 -19.68
N THR A 96 21.35 -11.35 -18.55
CA THR A 96 22.47 -11.21 -17.58
C THR A 96 22.65 -12.47 -16.74
N LYS A 97 23.85 -12.68 -16.21
CA LYS A 97 24.13 -13.67 -15.19
C LYS A 97 23.32 -13.34 -13.92
N GLU A 98 23.05 -14.33 -13.07
CA GLU A 98 22.36 -14.10 -11.81
C GLU A 98 23.31 -13.40 -10.82
N HIS A 99 22.83 -12.33 -10.19
CA HIS A 99 23.59 -11.54 -9.22
C HIS A 99 22.62 -10.84 -8.25
N PRO A 100 23.09 -10.40 -7.07
CA PRO A 100 22.34 -9.48 -6.21
C PRO A 100 22.01 -8.17 -6.95
N PRO A 101 21.12 -7.33 -6.41
CA PRO A 101 20.89 -6.00 -6.97
C PRO A 101 22.21 -5.25 -7.21
N LEU A 102 22.41 -4.77 -8.42
CA LEU A 102 23.65 -4.14 -8.87
C LEU A 102 23.40 -2.71 -9.32
N TRP A 103 24.03 -1.74 -8.68
CA TRP A 103 24.09 -0.37 -9.18
C TRP A 103 25.12 -0.27 -10.28
N ILE A 104 24.73 0.34 -11.41
CA ILE A 104 25.62 0.65 -12.53
C ILE A 104 26.29 1.99 -12.25
N GLY A 105 27.63 2.03 -12.23
CA GLY A 105 28.40 3.27 -12.06
C GLY A 105 28.08 4.29 -13.15
N GLN A 106 28.26 5.58 -12.84
CA GLN A 106 27.88 6.71 -13.71
C GLN A 106 28.54 6.69 -15.10
N ASP A 107 29.73 6.11 -15.22
CA ASP A 107 30.51 6.05 -16.49
C ASP A 107 30.08 4.87 -17.40
N GLY A 108 29.25 3.95 -16.90
CA GLY A 108 28.92 2.69 -17.60
C GLY A 108 30.12 1.79 -17.89
N LYS A 109 31.34 2.24 -17.53
CA LYS A 109 32.63 1.59 -17.89
C LYS A 109 33.05 0.57 -16.85
N SER A 110 32.72 0.80 -15.58
CA SER A 110 33.12 -0.06 -14.47
C SER A 110 32.30 -1.36 -14.37
N THR A 111 31.07 -1.37 -14.89
CA THR A 111 30.18 -2.54 -14.80
C THR A 111 30.31 -3.42 -16.05
N ARG A 112 30.61 -4.70 -15.84
CA ARG A 112 30.66 -5.68 -16.94
C ARG A 112 29.26 -5.86 -17.53
N ARG A 113 29.20 -5.85 -18.86
CA ARG A 113 27.96 -6.04 -19.64
C ARG A 113 27.22 -7.35 -19.30
N ASP A 114 27.95 -8.42 -19.02
CA ASP A 114 27.39 -9.72 -18.64
C ASP A 114 26.45 -9.64 -17.43
N PHE A 115 26.60 -8.62 -16.57
CA PHE A 115 25.79 -8.38 -15.39
C PHE A 115 24.76 -7.28 -15.55
N ALA A 116 25.03 -6.29 -16.41
CA ALA A 116 24.15 -5.13 -16.59
C ALA A 116 23.15 -5.27 -17.75
N GLY A 117 23.58 -5.80 -18.89
CA GLY A 117 22.82 -5.76 -20.13
C GLY A 117 22.96 -4.43 -20.87
N ASP A 118 22.55 -4.39 -22.14
CA ASP A 118 22.69 -3.25 -23.04
C ASP A 118 21.79 -2.04 -22.66
N GLU A 119 20.51 -2.26 -22.41
CA GLU A 119 19.55 -1.18 -22.12
C GLU A 119 19.86 -0.43 -20.82
N PRO A 120 20.16 -1.10 -19.66
CA PRO A 120 20.55 -0.40 -18.44
C PRO A 120 21.84 0.38 -18.56
N LEU A 121 22.84 -0.12 -19.30
CA LEU A 121 24.07 0.60 -19.57
C LEU A 121 23.84 1.87 -20.41
N MET A 122 22.98 1.78 -21.42
CA MET A 122 22.57 2.92 -22.23
C MET A 122 21.90 4.00 -21.36
N LEU A 123 20.94 3.57 -20.49
CA LEU A 123 20.25 4.49 -19.59
C LEU A 123 21.20 5.16 -18.59
N ALA A 124 22.13 4.41 -17.99
CA ALA A 124 23.10 4.97 -17.07
C ALA A 124 24.01 6.04 -17.73
N LYS A 125 24.28 5.86 -19.03
CA LYS A 125 25.04 6.82 -19.84
C LYS A 125 24.22 8.07 -20.21
N ARG A 126 22.95 7.91 -20.54
CA ARG A 126 22.05 9.02 -20.90
C ARG A 126 21.62 9.86 -19.69
N LEU A 127 21.62 9.27 -18.50
CA LEU A 127 21.11 9.83 -17.25
C LEU A 127 22.21 9.81 -16.17
N PRO A 128 23.28 10.61 -16.30
CA PRO A 128 24.44 10.56 -15.41
C PRO A 128 24.10 10.87 -13.94
N ASP A 129 23.09 11.69 -13.70
CA ASP A 129 22.64 12.07 -12.35
C ASP A 129 21.66 11.06 -11.72
N THR A 130 21.25 10.05 -12.50
CA THR A 130 20.29 9.04 -12.07
C THR A 130 20.99 7.74 -11.70
N LYS A 131 20.53 7.11 -10.61
CA LYS A 131 21.02 5.79 -10.23
C LYS A 131 20.23 4.72 -11.01
N VAL A 132 20.97 3.91 -11.78
CA VAL A 132 20.40 2.77 -12.52
C VAL A 132 20.80 1.47 -11.82
N VAL A 133 19.82 0.69 -11.42
CA VAL A 133 19.99 -0.59 -10.72
C VAL A 133 19.49 -1.73 -11.61
N VAL A 134 20.27 -2.80 -11.69
CA VAL A 134 19.89 -4.06 -12.33
C VAL A 134 19.53 -5.06 -11.26
N SER A 135 18.29 -5.57 -11.30
CA SER A 135 17.81 -6.57 -10.35
C SER A 135 16.69 -7.41 -10.93
N ARG A 136 16.77 -8.73 -10.80
CA ARG A 136 15.66 -9.65 -11.11
C ARG A 136 14.54 -9.53 -10.08
N ASN A 137 14.90 -9.36 -8.80
CA ASN A 137 13.96 -9.01 -7.74
C ASN A 137 13.80 -7.49 -7.68
N ARG A 138 12.72 -6.98 -8.28
CA ARG A 138 12.45 -5.54 -8.36
C ARG A 138 12.33 -4.88 -6.99
N ILE A 139 11.78 -5.59 -6.00
CA ILE A 139 11.61 -5.06 -4.63
C ILE A 139 12.97 -4.76 -4.01
N GLU A 140 13.92 -5.70 -4.13
CA GLU A 140 15.29 -5.49 -3.64
C GLU A 140 16.02 -4.40 -4.45
N GLY A 141 15.72 -4.29 -5.74
CA GLY A 141 16.22 -3.19 -6.57
C GLY A 141 15.73 -1.81 -6.08
N VAL A 142 14.47 -1.70 -5.70
CA VAL A 142 13.90 -0.46 -5.13
C VAL A 142 14.50 -0.15 -3.77
N LYS A 143 14.73 -1.15 -2.92
CA LYS A 143 15.42 -0.96 -1.64
C LYS A 143 16.85 -0.42 -1.83
N LEU A 144 17.57 -0.94 -2.82
CA LEU A 144 18.91 -0.43 -3.15
C LEU A 144 18.84 1.02 -3.64
N LEU A 145 17.84 1.39 -4.46
CA LEU A 145 17.64 2.79 -4.87
C LEU A 145 17.39 3.71 -3.67
N ALA A 146 16.57 3.28 -2.70
CA ALA A 146 16.34 4.03 -1.46
C ALA A 146 17.65 4.23 -0.69
N ALA A 147 18.44 3.16 -0.52
CA ALA A 147 19.76 3.23 0.13
C ALA A 147 20.76 4.15 -0.62
N LEU A 148 20.60 4.29 -1.94
CA LEU A 148 21.40 5.22 -2.77
C LEU A 148 20.84 6.66 -2.78
N GLY A 149 19.84 6.95 -1.93
CA GLY A 149 19.28 8.29 -1.76
C GLY A 149 18.29 8.72 -2.85
N MET A 150 17.72 7.79 -3.61
CA MET A 150 16.64 8.09 -4.56
C MET A 150 15.31 8.22 -3.82
N GLU A 151 14.42 9.06 -4.36
CA GLU A 151 13.10 9.37 -3.78
C GLU A 151 11.95 8.69 -4.54
N VAL A 152 12.15 8.38 -5.83
CA VAL A 152 11.20 7.71 -6.72
C VAL A 152 11.89 6.56 -7.45
N ALA A 153 11.20 5.43 -7.58
CA ALA A 153 11.66 4.30 -8.38
C ALA A 153 10.87 4.20 -9.68
N VAL A 154 11.54 4.28 -10.82
CA VAL A 154 10.97 3.95 -12.13
C VAL A 154 11.40 2.53 -12.49
N THR A 155 10.46 1.67 -12.83
CA THR A 155 10.75 0.24 -13.09
C THR A 155 10.38 -0.13 -14.51
N ASP A 156 11.32 -0.74 -15.22
CA ASP A 156 11.12 -1.17 -16.61
C ASP A 156 10.63 -2.61 -16.71
N ASP A 157 9.75 -2.87 -17.69
CA ASP A 157 9.13 -4.15 -18.01
C ASP A 157 8.47 -4.86 -16.81
N THR A 158 7.66 -4.11 -16.03
CA THR A 158 7.10 -4.61 -14.78
C THR A 158 5.58 -4.82 -14.77
N PHE A 159 4.85 -4.55 -15.85
CA PHE A 159 3.39 -4.73 -15.91
C PHE A 159 2.92 -6.12 -15.49
N GLN A 160 3.62 -7.20 -15.88
CA GLN A 160 3.32 -8.58 -15.49
C GLN A 160 3.87 -8.96 -14.11
N HIS A 161 4.72 -8.12 -13.46
CA HIS A 161 5.36 -8.44 -12.18
C HIS A 161 4.48 -8.05 -10.99
N ARG A 162 3.39 -8.79 -10.76
CA ARG A 162 2.34 -8.47 -9.79
C ARG A 162 2.71 -8.65 -8.30
N LYS A 163 3.87 -9.21 -7.98
CA LYS A 163 4.33 -9.36 -6.57
C LYS A 163 4.72 -8.04 -5.91
N MET A 164 5.01 -7.00 -6.71
CA MET A 164 5.39 -5.68 -6.25
C MET A 164 4.22 -4.71 -6.43
N GLY A 165 3.90 -3.93 -5.38
CA GLY A 165 2.99 -2.79 -5.43
C GLY A 165 3.56 -1.67 -6.31
N ARG A 166 2.70 -0.86 -6.91
CA ARG A 166 3.07 0.26 -7.77
C ARG A 166 2.10 1.41 -7.51
N ASP A 167 2.64 2.62 -7.53
CA ASP A 167 1.82 3.82 -7.39
C ASP A 167 1.19 4.19 -8.72
N VAL A 168 1.95 4.04 -9.82
CA VAL A 168 1.48 4.30 -11.18
C VAL A 168 1.89 3.14 -12.08
N ASP A 169 0.93 2.59 -12.82
CA ASP A 169 1.16 1.52 -13.81
C ASP A 169 0.93 2.07 -15.22
N ILE A 170 2.02 2.40 -15.94
CA ILE A 170 2.01 2.94 -17.30
C ILE A 170 2.19 1.81 -18.28
N VAL A 171 1.22 1.63 -19.19
CA VAL A 171 1.25 0.57 -20.21
C VAL A 171 1.39 1.18 -21.60
N LEU A 172 2.46 0.82 -22.30
CA LEU A 172 2.74 1.29 -23.64
C LEU A 172 2.10 0.37 -24.68
N VAL A 173 1.49 0.98 -25.69
CA VAL A 173 0.91 0.32 -26.85
C VAL A 173 1.56 0.91 -28.10
N ASP A 174 2.22 0.07 -28.90
CA ASP A 174 2.82 0.48 -30.18
C ASP A 174 1.71 0.73 -31.21
N SER A 175 1.52 1.96 -31.65
CA SER A 175 0.46 2.34 -32.57
C SER A 175 0.60 1.70 -33.96
N THR A 176 1.80 1.26 -34.34
CA THR A 176 2.06 0.57 -35.61
C THR A 176 1.69 -0.91 -35.58
N CYS A 177 1.70 -1.54 -34.38
CA CYS A 177 1.32 -2.94 -34.19
C CYS A 177 0.75 -3.16 -32.77
N PRO A 178 -0.46 -2.64 -32.44
CA PRO A 178 -0.90 -2.46 -31.06
C PRO A 178 -1.13 -3.77 -30.29
N PHE A 179 -1.75 -4.76 -30.94
CA PHE A 179 -2.17 -6.01 -30.31
C PHE A 179 -1.81 -7.25 -31.12
N GLY A 180 -0.97 -7.09 -32.18
CA GLY A 180 -0.64 -8.13 -33.13
C GLY A 180 -1.89 -8.77 -33.75
N ASN A 181 -1.93 -10.10 -33.79
CA ASN A 181 -3.11 -10.86 -34.29
C ASN A 181 -4.25 -10.95 -33.25
N GLY A 182 -4.14 -10.27 -32.10
CA GLY A 182 -5.17 -10.25 -31.04
C GLY A 182 -5.16 -11.46 -30.11
N GLN A 183 -4.23 -12.39 -30.28
CA GLN A 183 -4.14 -13.61 -29.48
C GLN A 183 -3.03 -13.52 -28.43
N VAL A 184 -3.19 -14.30 -27.33
CA VAL A 184 -2.13 -14.43 -26.33
C VAL A 184 -1.12 -15.51 -26.75
N ILE A 185 0.06 -15.47 -26.16
CA ILE A 185 1.09 -16.50 -26.32
C ILE A 185 0.50 -17.89 -26.03
N PRO A 186 0.84 -18.95 -26.84
CA PRO A 186 1.80 -18.97 -27.94
C PRO A 186 1.17 -18.67 -29.32
N ALA A 187 -0.13 -18.42 -29.40
CA ALA A 187 -0.83 -18.19 -30.67
C ALA A 187 -0.72 -16.74 -31.17
N GLY A 188 -0.20 -15.82 -30.38
CA GLY A 188 -0.05 -14.42 -30.75
C GLY A 188 1.04 -13.70 -29.99
N SER A 189 1.04 -12.35 -30.06
CA SER A 189 2.06 -11.50 -29.46
C SER A 189 1.69 -10.98 -28.08
N MET A 190 0.43 -11.12 -27.62
CA MET A 190 0.03 -10.58 -26.33
C MET A 190 0.54 -11.43 -25.16
N ARG A 191 1.09 -10.76 -24.15
CA ARG A 191 1.60 -11.38 -22.90
C ARG A 191 0.48 -11.74 -21.94
N GLU A 192 -0.62 -10.96 -21.93
CA GLU A 192 -1.82 -11.17 -21.11
C GLU A 192 -3.07 -10.79 -21.94
N PRO A 193 -4.27 -11.29 -21.56
CA PRO A 193 -5.52 -10.91 -22.24
C PRO A 193 -5.80 -9.40 -22.19
N MET A 194 -6.62 -8.89 -23.11
CA MET A 194 -7.03 -7.47 -23.13
C MET A 194 -7.59 -6.98 -21.80
N SER A 195 -8.28 -7.84 -21.04
CA SER A 195 -8.77 -7.50 -19.70
C SER A 195 -7.68 -7.08 -18.69
N ALA A 196 -6.41 -7.36 -18.99
CA ALA A 196 -5.29 -6.93 -18.18
C ALA A 196 -5.11 -5.39 -18.18
N PHE A 197 -5.54 -4.71 -19.23
CA PHE A 197 -5.50 -3.24 -19.31
C PHE A 197 -6.34 -2.54 -18.24
N ARG A 198 -7.31 -3.22 -17.64
CA ARG A 198 -8.07 -2.67 -16.48
C ARG A 198 -7.19 -2.30 -15.28
N ARG A 199 -5.96 -2.83 -15.22
CA ARG A 199 -5.00 -2.52 -14.15
C ARG A 199 -4.17 -1.28 -14.46
N ALA A 200 -4.11 -0.87 -15.74
CA ALA A 200 -3.33 0.29 -16.13
C ALA A 200 -3.94 1.56 -15.54
N ASP A 201 -3.10 2.38 -14.93
CA ASP A 201 -3.47 3.72 -14.50
C ASP A 201 -3.38 4.69 -15.66
N ILE A 202 -2.42 4.45 -16.56
CA ILE A 202 -2.17 5.24 -17.77
C ILE A 202 -1.83 4.27 -18.92
N VAL A 203 -2.40 4.53 -20.08
CA VAL A 203 -2.03 3.86 -21.34
C VAL A 203 -1.46 4.91 -22.28
N VAL A 204 -0.29 4.64 -22.87
CA VAL A 204 0.33 5.54 -23.84
C VAL A 204 0.43 4.86 -25.19
N LEU A 205 -0.20 5.45 -26.21
CA LEU A 205 -0.09 5.05 -27.59
C LEU A 205 1.20 5.66 -28.15
N THR A 206 2.26 4.86 -28.27
CA THR A 206 3.57 5.29 -28.76
C THR A 206 3.67 5.18 -30.28
N LYS A 207 4.62 5.89 -30.91
CA LYS A 207 4.84 5.94 -32.36
C LYS A 207 3.58 6.37 -33.13
N ALA A 208 2.83 7.33 -32.59
CA ALA A 208 1.62 7.78 -33.26
C ALA A 208 1.92 8.44 -34.61
N ASN A 209 3.06 9.13 -34.70
CA ASN A 209 3.57 9.71 -35.95
C ASN A 209 3.96 8.70 -37.04
N GLN A 210 4.17 7.41 -36.67
CA GLN A 210 4.52 6.34 -37.60
C GLN A 210 3.34 5.40 -37.91
N ALA A 211 2.19 5.64 -37.30
CA ALA A 211 1.01 4.82 -37.45
C ALA A 211 0.16 5.25 -38.68
N ALA A 212 -0.58 4.31 -39.24
CA ALA A 212 -1.52 4.64 -40.32
C ALA A 212 -2.60 5.65 -39.85
N PRO A 213 -3.12 6.53 -40.72
CA PRO A 213 -4.21 7.43 -40.38
C PRO A 213 -5.40 6.69 -39.76
N GLY A 214 -5.94 7.22 -38.65
CA GLY A 214 -7.06 6.63 -37.92
C GLY A 214 -6.68 5.47 -36.97
N ALA A 215 -5.44 4.99 -36.95
CA ALA A 215 -5.00 3.89 -36.09
C ALA A 215 -5.22 4.21 -34.59
N GLY A 216 -4.94 5.45 -34.18
CA GLY A 216 -5.13 5.88 -32.77
C GLY A 216 -6.58 5.69 -32.31
N GLU A 217 -7.56 6.12 -33.10
CA GLU A 217 -8.99 5.98 -32.78
C GLU A 217 -9.44 4.52 -32.76
N ALA A 218 -8.95 3.70 -33.69
CA ALA A 218 -9.23 2.27 -33.70
C ALA A 218 -8.68 1.57 -32.44
N ILE A 219 -7.50 1.98 -31.97
CA ILE A 219 -6.89 1.46 -30.72
C ILE A 219 -7.72 1.90 -29.52
N LYS A 220 -8.08 3.19 -29.42
CA LYS A 220 -8.92 3.73 -28.32
C LYS A 220 -10.26 2.99 -28.24
N LYS A 221 -10.94 2.78 -29.38
CA LYS A 221 -12.20 2.02 -29.45
C LYS A 221 -12.03 0.59 -28.93
N ARG A 222 -10.92 -0.07 -29.23
CA ARG A 222 -10.63 -1.42 -28.76
C ARG A 222 -10.27 -1.47 -27.26
N LEU A 223 -9.70 -0.41 -26.71
CA LEU A 223 -9.38 -0.27 -25.28
C LEU A 223 -10.57 0.17 -24.42
N ALA A 224 -11.57 0.84 -24.99
CA ALA A 224 -12.73 1.42 -24.29
C ALA A 224 -13.46 0.48 -23.31
N PRO A 225 -13.58 -0.86 -23.52
CA PRO A 225 -14.17 -1.77 -22.54
C PRO A 225 -13.30 -2.00 -21.29
N TYR A 226 -12.05 -1.55 -21.29
CA TYR A 226 -11.06 -1.85 -20.27
C TYR A 226 -10.44 -0.61 -19.64
N VAL A 227 -10.35 0.51 -20.34
CA VAL A 227 -9.64 1.74 -19.94
C VAL A 227 -10.51 2.93 -20.23
N GLU A 228 -10.64 3.83 -19.28
CA GLU A 228 -11.34 5.10 -19.40
C GLU A 228 -10.59 6.04 -20.36
N PRO A 229 -11.28 6.85 -21.17
CA PRO A 229 -10.64 7.69 -22.20
C PRO A 229 -9.60 8.68 -21.64
N ASP A 230 -9.83 9.23 -20.44
CA ASP A 230 -8.94 10.18 -19.75
C ASP A 230 -7.62 9.55 -19.25
N LYS A 231 -7.49 8.23 -19.34
CA LYS A 231 -6.27 7.47 -19.04
C LYS A 231 -5.43 7.13 -20.28
N ILE A 232 -5.90 7.49 -21.47
CA ILE A 232 -5.23 7.15 -22.73
C ILE A 232 -4.56 8.39 -23.34
N PHE A 233 -3.24 8.35 -23.41
CA PHE A 233 -2.40 9.41 -23.97
C PHE A 233 -1.76 8.97 -25.28
N THR A 234 -1.32 9.93 -26.08
CA THR A 234 -0.67 9.69 -27.36
C THR A 234 0.73 10.31 -27.33
N ALA A 235 1.70 9.61 -27.91
CA ALA A 235 3.08 10.05 -27.96
C ALA A 235 3.74 9.71 -29.30
N ASP A 236 4.51 10.66 -29.82
CA ASP A 236 5.37 10.49 -30.97
C ASP A 236 6.78 10.06 -30.54
N ILE A 237 7.51 9.50 -31.45
CA ILE A 237 8.95 9.30 -31.32
C ILE A 237 9.64 10.31 -32.25
N LYS A 238 10.47 11.16 -31.64
CA LYS A 238 11.20 12.22 -32.35
C LYS A 238 12.69 12.00 -32.24
N LEU A 239 13.43 12.43 -33.25
CA LEU A 239 14.86 12.58 -33.16
C LEU A 239 15.18 13.70 -32.17
N GLU A 240 15.97 13.39 -31.14
CA GLU A 240 16.48 14.39 -30.20
C GLU A 240 17.73 15.04 -30.80
N ARG A 241 18.69 14.24 -31.24
CA ARG A 241 19.96 14.68 -31.86
C ARG A 241 20.67 13.52 -32.54
N TRP A 242 21.68 13.87 -33.33
CA TRP A 242 22.66 12.93 -33.81
C TRP A 242 23.91 12.94 -32.93
N MET A 243 24.54 11.78 -32.78
CA MET A 243 25.85 11.61 -32.18
C MET A 243 26.83 11.07 -33.22
N GLU A 244 28.04 11.57 -33.26
CA GLU A 244 29.16 11.04 -34.03
C GLU A 244 30.08 10.29 -33.07
N ILE A 245 30.33 9.02 -33.37
CA ILE A 245 31.22 8.17 -32.59
C ILE A 245 32.61 8.22 -33.23
N THR A 246 33.59 8.69 -32.49
CA THR A 246 34.96 8.80 -32.94
C THR A 246 35.89 7.98 -32.04
N PRO A 247 37.12 7.67 -32.47
CA PRO A 247 38.11 7.03 -31.59
C PRO A 247 38.41 7.80 -30.30
N LYS A 248 38.18 9.14 -30.31
CA LYS A 248 38.40 10.02 -29.15
C LYS A 248 37.17 10.04 -28.21
N GLY A 249 36.06 9.43 -28.59
CA GLY A 249 34.82 9.38 -27.83
C GLY A 249 33.60 9.82 -28.64
N GLU A 250 32.52 10.17 -27.93
CA GLU A 250 31.24 10.56 -28.52
C GLU A 250 31.15 12.08 -28.62
N LYS A 251 30.77 12.56 -29.79
CA LYS A 251 30.52 13.96 -30.06
C LYS A 251 29.05 14.18 -30.33
N LYS A 252 28.37 14.95 -29.49
CA LYS A 252 26.99 15.42 -29.73
C LYS A 252 27.01 16.43 -30.87
N LEU A 253 26.22 16.20 -31.90
CA LEU A 253 26.09 17.09 -33.04
C LEU A 253 25.02 18.16 -32.80
N PRO A 254 25.09 19.31 -33.48
CA PRO A 254 24.14 20.39 -33.32
C PRO A 254 22.69 19.94 -33.61
N GLU A 255 21.73 20.65 -33.00
CA GLU A 255 20.33 20.47 -33.31
C GLU A 255 20.07 20.77 -34.79
N GLY A 256 19.22 19.97 -35.41
CA GLY A 256 18.94 20.06 -36.86
C GLY A 256 20.03 19.46 -37.77
N PHE A 257 21.15 18.94 -37.23
CA PHE A 257 22.14 18.23 -38.03
C PHE A 257 21.48 16.99 -38.67
N LEU A 258 21.79 16.77 -39.95
CA LEU A 258 21.41 15.57 -40.71
C LEU A 258 22.65 15.04 -41.43
N PRO A 259 23.00 13.73 -41.26
CA PRO A 259 24.09 13.12 -42.02
C PRO A 259 23.86 13.24 -43.52
N ARG A 260 24.78 13.90 -44.22
CA ARG A 260 24.76 14.06 -45.70
C ARG A 260 25.71 13.03 -46.33
N GLY A 261 25.20 12.21 -47.22
CA GLY A 261 25.95 11.15 -47.83
C GLY A 261 25.19 9.84 -47.90
N ARG A 262 25.90 8.74 -48.22
CA ARG A 262 25.35 7.38 -48.31
C ARG A 262 25.96 6.49 -47.26
N TYR A 263 25.12 5.87 -46.43
CA TYR A 263 25.61 5.16 -45.25
C TYR A 263 25.20 3.68 -45.25
N ILE A 264 26.01 2.83 -44.63
CA ILE A 264 25.61 1.47 -44.27
C ILE A 264 24.81 1.55 -42.96
N ALA A 265 23.52 1.21 -43.03
CA ALA A 265 22.64 1.11 -41.88
C ALA A 265 22.79 -0.26 -41.19
N VAL A 266 23.36 -0.27 -39.97
CA VAL A 266 23.62 -1.48 -39.18
C VAL A 266 22.56 -1.60 -38.10
N SER A 267 21.94 -2.78 -37.98
CA SER A 267 20.91 -2.98 -36.96
C SER A 267 20.89 -4.41 -36.44
N ALA A 268 20.87 -4.53 -35.09
CA ALA A 268 20.69 -5.77 -34.32
C ALA A 268 19.57 -5.64 -33.30
N ILE A 269 18.46 -5.01 -33.68
CA ILE A 269 17.26 -4.82 -32.83
C ILE A 269 16.10 -5.70 -33.30
N GLY A 270 15.08 -5.86 -32.45
CA GLY A 270 13.91 -6.70 -32.73
C GLY A 270 13.01 -6.23 -33.86
N ASN A 271 13.07 -4.95 -34.28
CA ASN A 271 12.36 -4.39 -35.42
C ASN A 271 13.29 -3.54 -36.32
N PRO A 272 14.15 -4.17 -37.12
CA PRO A 272 15.06 -3.44 -38.00
C PRO A 272 14.36 -2.56 -39.04
N GLY A 273 13.19 -3.05 -39.56
CA GLY A 273 12.40 -2.32 -40.57
C GLY A 273 11.97 -0.94 -40.07
N GLY A 274 11.53 -0.83 -38.81
CA GLY A 274 11.17 0.47 -38.24
C GLY A 274 12.34 1.46 -38.18
N PHE A 275 13.57 0.97 -37.96
CA PHE A 275 14.76 1.81 -37.97
C PHE A 275 15.11 2.28 -39.41
N TYR A 276 15.00 1.39 -40.38
CA TYR A 276 15.29 1.76 -41.77
C TYR A 276 14.26 2.76 -42.32
N ASN A 277 12.98 2.56 -42.03
CA ASN A 277 11.94 3.52 -42.39
C ASN A 277 12.15 4.88 -41.76
N PHE A 278 12.55 4.91 -40.49
CA PHE A 278 12.91 6.16 -39.80
C PHE A 278 14.04 6.92 -40.50
N LEU A 279 15.09 6.23 -40.96
CA LEU A 279 16.18 6.86 -41.70
C LEU A 279 15.71 7.41 -43.05
N GLU A 280 14.83 6.67 -43.77
CA GLU A 280 14.24 7.10 -45.03
C GLU A 280 13.34 8.33 -44.86
N GLU A 281 12.47 8.33 -43.83
CA GLU A 281 11.61 9.47 -43.48
C GLU A 281 12.43 10.74 -43.15
N MET A 282 13.59 10.56 -42.52
CA MET A 282 14.54 11.63 -42.23
C MET A 282 15.34 12.10 -43.46
N GLY A 283 15.21 11.45 -44.61
CA GLY A 283 15.97 11.78 -45.82
C GLY A 283 17.45 11.36 -45.78
N VAL A 284 17.81 10.41 -44.90
CA VAL A 284 19.18 9.90 -44.81
C VAL A 284 19.45 8.89 -45.91
N GLY A 285 20.51 9.08 -46.70
CA GLY A 285 20.91 8.17 -47.78
C GLY A 285 21.40 6.83 -47.21
N VAL A 286 20.69 5.74 -47.48
CA VAL A 286 21.09 4.38 -47.07
C VAL A 286 21.63 3.64 -48.33
N ALA A 287 22.94 3.38 -48.34
CA ALA A 287 23.62 2.64 -49.40
C ALA A 287 23.36 1.13 -49.25
N LEU A 288 23.46 0.61 -48.05
CA LEU A 288 23.30 -0.80 -47.74
C LEU A 288 22.65 -1.00 -46.35
N ARG A 289 21.81 -2.03 -46.23
CA ARG A 289 21.19 -2.43 -44.92
C ARG A 289 21.83 -3.73 -44.44
N ARG A 290 22.48 -3.69 -43.28
CA ARG A 290 23.08 -4.86 -42.62
C ARG A 290 22.31 -5.21 -41.36
N THR A 291 21.61 -6.34 -41.34
CA THR A 291 20.78 -6.76 -40.23
C THR A 291 21.37 -7.98 -39.54
N TYR A 292 21.62 -7.87 -38.23
CA TYR A 292 22.05 -8.96 -37.37
C TYR A 292 20.88 -9.50 -36.53
N ARG A 293 21.14 -10.53 -35.72
CA ARG A 293 20.16 -11.03 -34.73
C ARG A 293 19.96 -10.02 -33.63
N ASP A 294 18.73 -9.97 -33.09
CA ASP A 294 18.43 -9.11 -31.92
C ASP A 294 19.39 -9.37 -30.76
N HIS A 295 19.96 -8.30 -30.17
CA HIS A 295 21.02 -8.33 -29.18
C HIS A 295 22.34 -9.00 -29.65
N HIS A 296 22.63 -9.02 -30.94
CA HIS A 296 23.92 -9.48 -31.42
C HIS A 296 25.05 -8.58 -30.97
N ILE A 297 26.15 -9.18 -30.50
CA ILE A 297 27.38 -8.48 -30.14
C ILE A 297 28.27 -8.52 -31.35
N LEU A 298 28.53 -7.37 -31.93
CA LEU A 298 29.45 -7.29 -33.07
C LEU A 298 30.90 -7.58 -32.62
N THR A 299 31.61 -8.34 -33.40
CA THR A 299 33.01 -8.66 -33.19
C THR A 299 33.92 -7.68 -33.94
N LYS A 300 35.25 -7.70 -33.65
CA LYS A 300 36.22 -6.88 -34.40
C LYS A 300 36.29 -7.30 -35.85
N GLU A 301 36.16 -8.59 -36.15
CA GLU A 301 36.16 -9.15 -37.47
C GLU A 301 34.92 -8.66 -38.27
N GLU A 302 33.73 -8.65 -37.64
CA GLU A 302 32.51 -8.14 -38.28
C GLU A 302 32.59 -6.63 -38.56
N LEU A 303 33.30 -5.86 -37.71
CA LEU A 303 33.55 -4.43 -37.96
C LEU A 303 34.49 -4.24 -39.15
N ALA A 304 35.53 -5.07 -39.32
CA ALA A 304 36.39 -5.05 -40.47
C ALA A 304 35.68 -5.43 -41.78
N GLU A 305 34.71 -6.41 -41.68
CA GLU A 305 33.85 -6.72 -42.83
C GLU A 305 32.95 -5.53 -43.22
N LEU A 306 32.45 -4.76 -42.24
CA LEU A 306 31.65 -3.57 -42.50
C LEU A 306 32.49 -2.48 -43.19
N ASP A 307 33.75 -2.28 -42.79
CA ASP A 307 34.64 -1.32 -43.43
C ASP A 307 34.95 -1.71 -44.90
N ALA A 308 35.18 -2.99 -45.17
CA ALA A 308 35.36 -3.49 -46.53
C ALA A 308 34.11 -3.27 -47.37
N LEU A 309 32.91 -3.55 -46.83
CA LEU A 309 31.64 -3.28 -47.49
C LEU A 309 31.37 -1.80 -47.75
N ALA A 310 31.88 -0.92 -46.88
CA ALA A 310 31.77 0.53 -47.07
C ALA A 310 32.64 1.01 -48.20
N GLU A 311 33.84 0.44 -48.35
CA GLU A 311 34.72 0.69 -49.47
C GLU A 311 34.12 0.22 -50.82
N GLU A 312 33.62 -1.02 -50.86
CA GLU A 312 32.99 -1.62 -52.05
C GLU A 312 31.73 -0.86 -52.49
N SER A 313 30.86 -0.46 -51.55
CA SER A 313 29.61 0.23 -51.83
C SER A 313 29.75 1.74 -52.03
N GLY A 314 30.93 2.31 -51.79
CA GLY A 314 31.18 3.77 -51.81
C GLY A 314 30.37 4.47 -50.74
N ALA A 315 30.18 3.84 -49.58
CA ALA A 315 29.47 4.44 -48.46
C ALA A 315 30.38 5.42 -47.67
N ASP A 316 29.83 6.56 -47.27
CA ASP A 316 30.56 7.62 -46.54
C ASP A 316 30.76 7.30 -45.06
N GLY A 317 30.06 6.29 -44.53
CA GLY A 317 30.17 5.87 -43.17
C GLY A 317 29.06 4.91 -42.73
N PHE A 318 28.82 4.87 -41.45
CA PHE A 318 27.86 3.92 -40.82
C PHE A 318 26.82 4.65 -40.03
N ILE A 319 25.63 4.02 -39.89
CA ILE A 319 24.58 4.46 -39.00
C ILE A 319 24.05 3.25 -38.23
N CYS A 320 23.95 3.34 -36.91
CA CYS A 320 23.34 2.31 -36.06
C CYS A 320 22.45 2.92 -35.00
N THR A 321 21.68 2.09 -34.29
CA THR A 321 20.90 2.56 -33.11
C THR A 321 21.81 2.68 -31.89
N GLU A 322 21.38 3.46 -30.88
CA GLU A 322 22.11 3.54 -29.60
C GLU A 322 22.22 2.16 -28.92
N LYS A 323 21.20 1.31 -29.08
CA LYS A 323 21.23 -0.05 -28.56
C LYS A 323 22.30 -0.90 -29.27
N ASP A 324 22.44 -0.74 -30.57
CA ASP A 324 23.48 -1.43 -31.35
C ASP A 324 24.86 -0.95 -30.97
N LEU A 325 25.03 0.36 -30.72
CA LEU A 325 26.29 0.92 -30.22
C LEU A 325 26.74 0.25 -28.91
N MET A 326 25.80 0.02 -27.97
CA MET A 326 26.12 -0.72 -26.72
C MET A 326 26.55 -2.17 -26.99
N ASN A 327 26.27 -2.70 -28.17
CA ASN A 327 26.58 -4.05 -28.63
C ASN A 327 27.86 -4.11 -29.48
N MET A 328 28.58 -3.00 -29.67
CA MET A 328 29.86 -2.93 -30.36
C MET A 328 31.04 -3.03 -29.37
N PRO A 329 32.23 -3.43 -29.84
CA PRO A 329 33.46 -3.36 -29.07
C PRO A 329 33.72 -1.94 -28.55
N ARG A 330 34.36 -1.82 -27.39
CA ARG A 330 34.70 -0.50 -26.79
C ARG A 330 35.64 0.31 -27.67
N GLU A 331 36.62 -0.36 -28.28
CA GLU A 331 37.51 0.22 -29.27
C GLU A 331 36.93 -0.03 -30.64
N LEU A 332 36.35 1.01 -31.23
CA LEU A 332 35.82 0.94 -32.58
C LEU A 332 36.94 1.15 -33.57
N SER A 333 37.21 0.15 -34.39
CA SER A 333 38.24 0.19 -35.44
C SER A 333 37.61 0.48 -36.82
N LEU A 334 36.63 1.38 -36.87
CA LEU A 334 36.00 1.80 -38.13
C LEU A 334 36.83 2.93 -38.77
N SER A 335 37.06 2.82 -40.09
CA SER A 335 37.81 3.81 -40.87
C SER A 335 37.00 5.06 -41.22
N ARG A 336 35.66 4.95 -41.14
CA ARG A 336 34.70 5.98 -41.50
C ARG A 336 33.84 6.39 -40.30
N PRO A 337 33.19 7.57 -40.28
CA PRO A 337 32.36 8.01 -39.17
C PRO A 337 31.17 7.10 -38.92
N LEU A 338 30.84 6.88 -37.66
CA LEU A 338 29.63 6.18 -37.19
C LEU A 338 28.65 7.19 -36.57
N TYR A 339 27.50 7.35 -37.16
CA TYR A 339 26.42 8.19 -36.67
C TYR A 339 25.38 7.40 -35.93
N VAL A 340 24.87 7.96 -34.83
CA VAL A 340 23.88 7.32 -33.98
C VAL A 340 22.76 8.31 -33.70
N PRO A 341 21.51 8.07 -34.15
CA PRO A 341 20.38 8.91 -33.79
C PRO A 341 19.92 8.61 -32.37
N SER A 342 19.83 9.66 -31.55
CA SER A 342 19.22 9.63 -30.23
C SER A 342 17.75 10.01 -30.36
N ILE A 343 16.86 9.18 -29.86
CA ILE A 343 15.41 9.37 -29.95
C ILE A 343 14.81 9.68 -28.58
N ALA A 344 13.76 10.49 -28.57
CA ALA A 344 12.99 10.85 -27.38
C ALA A 344 11.49 10.67 -27.61
N VAL A 345 10.77 10.49 -26.50
CA VAL A 345 9.29 10.49 -26.46
C VAL A 345 8.79 11.93 -26.41
N SER A 346 7.82 12.25 -27.27
CA SER A 346 7.11 13.55 -27.27
C SER A 346 5.61 13.28 -27.07
N LEU A 347 5.09 13.55 -25.90
CA LEU A 347 3.66 13.45 -25.59
C LEU A 347 2.89 14.57 -26.26
N HIS A 348 1.68 14.30 -26.76
CA HIS A 348 0.80 15.32 -27.31
C HIS A 348 0.23 16.26 -26.27
N ASP A 349 -0.06 15.72 -25.06
CA ASP A 349 -0.50 16.49 -23.89
C ASP A 349 0.36 16.16 -22.66
N PRO A 350 1.54 16.77 -22.54
CA PRO A 350 2.46 16.47 -21.44
C PRO A 350 1.92 16.92 -20.08
N LEU A 351 1.15 18.03 -20.02
CA LEU A 351 0.64 18.55 -18.76
C LEU A 351 -0.45 17.64 -18.18
N ALA A 352 -1.44 17.25 -18.99
CA ALA A 352 -2.47 16.31 -18.55
C ALA A 352 -1.89 14.95 -18.14
N PHE A 353 -0.86 14.45 -18.85
CA PHE A 353 -0.16 13.24 -18.48
C PHE A 353 0.53 13.36 -17.11
N ARG A 354 1.23 14.47 -16.85
CA ARG A 354 1.89 14.76 -15.56
C ARG A 354 0.85 14.85 -14.43
N LYS A 355 -0.27 15.53 -14.66
CA LYS A 355 -1.38 15.60 -13.69
C LYS A 355 -1.94 14.23 -13.36
N LYS A 356 -2.07 13.35 -14.35
CA LYS A 356 -2.55 11.98 -14.14
C LYS A 356 -1.59 11.16 -13.28
N ILE A 357 -0.29 11.33 -13.47
CA ILE A 357 0.72 10.74 -12.58
C ILE A 357 0.58 11.29 -11.16
N MET A 358 0.44 12.62 -11.00
CA MET A 358 0.28 13.26 -9.69
C MET A 358 -0.97 12.75 -8.94
N GLU A 359 -2.12 12.63 -9.62
CA GLU A 359 -3.34 12.07 -9.03
C GLU A 359 -3.11 10.69 -8.44
N ARG A 360 -2.33 9.84 -9.13
CA ARG A 360 -2.02 8.48 -8.70
C ARG A 360 -0.94 8.41 -7.61
N LEU A 361 -0.04 9.38 -7.57
CA LEU A 361 1.00 9.49 -6.54
C LEU A 361 0.46 9.99 -5.21
N ARG A 362 -0.77 10.57 -5.15
CA ARG A 362 -1.36 11.02 -3.89
C ARG A 362 -1.45 9.88 -2.90
N PRO A 363 -0.76 9.95 -1.74
CA PRO A 363 -0.79 8.88 -0.77
C PRO A 363 -2.20 8.66 -0.23
N SER A 364 -2.61 7.39 -0.14
CA SER A 364 -3.93 7.01 0.38
C SER A 364 -3.76 5.82 1.32
N PHE A 365 -4.20 5.97 2.58
CA PHE A 365 -4.05 4.98 3.63
C PHE A 365 -5.40 4.54 4.17
N LEU A 366 -5.48 3.29 4.61
CA LEU A 366 -6.71 2.68 5.10
C LEU A 366 -6.51 2.17 6.53
N VAL A 367 -7.30 2.70 7.45
CA VAL A 367 -7.44 2.17 8.81
C VAL A 367 -8.67 1.29 8.84
N THR A 368 -8.53 0.06 9.34
CA THR A 368 -9.65 -0.88 9.44
C THR A 368 -9.83 -1.34 10.88
N SER A 369 -11.08 -1.54 11.31
CA SER A 369 -11.45 -1.95 12.67
C SER A 369 -12.66 -2.89 12.66
N ASN A 370 -12.86 -3.66 13.74
CA ASN A 370 -13.94 -4.64 13.81
C ASN A 370 -14.70 -4.65 15.14
N GLY A 371 -14.90 -3.48 15.76
CA GLY A 371 -15.67 -3.35 16.99
C GLY A 371 -15.63 -1.94 17.58
N HIS A 372 -16.49 -1.65 18.56
CA HIS A 372 -16.58 -0.32 19.14
C HIS A 372 -15.29 0.12 19.86
N GLY A 373 -14.62 -0.80 20.57
CA GLY A 373 -13.34 -0.52 21.22
C GLY A 373 -12.20 -0.34 20.21
N GLU A 374 -12.19 -1.15 19.19
CA GLU A 374 -11.22 -1.08 18.08
C GLU A 374 -11.45 0.17 17.22
N ASP A 375 -12.71 0.61 17.05
CA ASP A 375 -13.03 1.85 16.34
C ASP A 375 -12.46 3.07 17.05
N ALA A 376 -12.50 3.09 18.39
CA ALA A 376 -11.90 4.18 19.19
C ALA A 376 -10.37 4.22 19.00
N ILE A 377 -9.68 3.09 19.11
CA ILE A 377 -8.22 3.00 18.90
C ILE A 377 -7.88 3.36 17.47
N GLY A 378 -8.65 2.85 16.49
CA GLY A 378 -8.48 3.16 15.08
C GLY A 378 -8.68 4.64 14.75
N LEU A 379 -9.59 5.32 15.45
CA LEU A 379 -9.79 6.76 15.32
C LEU A 379 -8.57 7.54 15.80
N VAL A 380 -8.00 7.20 16.96
CA VAL A 380 -6.77 7.82 17.46
C VAL A 380 -5.63 7.63 16.46
N LEU A 381 -5.45 6.39 15.96
CA LEU A 381 -4.45 6.11 14.93
C LEU A 381 -4.68 6.96 13.66
N ALA A 382 -5.92 7.04 13.18
CA ALA A 382 -6.24 7.82 11.99
C ALA A 382 -5.99 9.33 12.19
N LYS A 383 -6.27 9.90 13.38
CA LYS A 383 -5.94 11.29 13.71
C LYS A 383 -4.44 11.55 13.69
N LYS A 384 -3.64 10.67 14.33
CA LYS A 384 -2.17 10.76 14.30
C LYS A 384 -1.61 10.66 12.87
N LEU A 385 -2.19 9.79 12.02
CA LEU A 385 -1.83 9.71 10.60
C LEU A 385 -2.17 11.00 9.84
N ILE A 386 -3.34 11.60 10.08
CA ILE A 386 -3.73 12.88 9.45
C ILE A 386 -2.79 14.01 9.88
N GLU A 387 -2.43 14.05 11.16
CA GLU A 387 -1.51 15.06 11.69
C GLU A 387 -0.12 14.94 11.06
N ARG A 388 0.39 13.72 10.91
CA ARG A 388 1.70 13.44 10.32
C ARG A 388 1.72 13.61 8.80
N PHE A 389 0.72 13.08 8.09
CA PHE A 389 0.66 12.99 6.63
C PHE A 389 -0.43 13.89 6.04
N LYS A 390 -0.27 15.21 6.17
CA LYS A 390 -1.29 16.23 5.81
C LYS A 390 -1.78 16.15 4.36
N CYS A 391 -0.93 15.74 3.42
CA CYS A 391 -1.28 15.61 2.01
C CYS A 391 -2.01 14.31 1.68
N ALA A 392 -1.95 13.32 2.58
CA ALA A 392 -2.51 12.00 2.34
C ALA A 392 -4.02 11.96 2.54
N GLN A 393 -4.67 11.04 1.87
CA GLN A 393 -6.06 10.69 2.12
C GLN A 393 -6.11 9.53 3.12
N ILE A 394 -6.73 9.76 4.28
CA ILE A 394 -6.95 8.74 5.30
C ILE A 394 -8.42 8.35 5.28
N ASP A 395 -8.72 7.09 5.00
CA ASP A 395 -10.08 6.54 5.00
C ASP A 395 -10.20 5.44 6.07
N ALA A 396 -11.41 5.22 6.57
CA ALA A 396 -11.72 4.15 7.51
C ALA A 396 -12.60 3.06 6.88
N PHE A 397 -12.38 1.80 7.26
CA PHE A 397 -13.25 0.68 6.90
C PHE A 397 -13.59 -0.13 8.15
N THR A 398 -14.85 -0.10 8.58
CA THR A 398 -15.34 -0.83 9.74
C THR A 398 -16.02 -2.12 9.31
N PHE A 399 -15.71 -3.24 9.98
CA PHE A 399 -16.34 -4.53 9.72
C PHE A 399 -17.57 -4.77 10.59
N VAL A 400 -17.67 -4.06 11.71
CA VAL A 400 -18.81 -4.08 12.64
C VAL A 400 -19.16 -2.64 13.00
N GLY A 401 -20.44 -2.34 13.12
CA GLY A 401 -20.93 -1.01 13.43
C GLY A 401 -21.03 -0.09 12.20
N SER A 402 -21.45 1.14 12.45
CA SER A 402 -21.68 2.17 11.42
C SER A 402 -20.46 3.04 11.11
N GLY A 403 -19.38 2.92 11.88
CA GLY A 403 -18.22 3.79 11.79
C GLY A 403 -18.47 5.24 12.25
N LYS A 404 -19.49 5.48 13.05
CA LYS A 404 -19.83 6.82 13.58
C LYS A 404 -18.63 7.56 14.19
N PRO A 405 -17.75 6.93 15.01
CA PRO A 405 -16.60 7.63 15.57
C PRO A 405 -15.73 8.29 14.50
N TYR A 406 -15.48 7.62 13.39
CA TYR A 406 -14.69 8.17 12.29
C TYR A 406 -15.41 9.31 11.58
N SER A 407 -16.67 9.12 11.18
CA SER A 407 -17.43 10.12 10.42
C SER A 407 -17.70 11.40 11.19
N LEU A 408 -17.96 11.31 12.51
CA LEU A 408 -18.11 12.47 13.38
C LEU A 408 -16.81 13.30 13.51
N ASN A 409 -15.65 12.69 13.27
CA ASN A 409 -14.35 13.34 13.24
C ASN A 409 -13.85 13.66 11.82
N GLY A 410 -14.73 13.70 10.83
CA GLY A 410 -14.42 14.10 9.45
C GLY A 410 -13.65 13.04 8.64
N ILE A 411 -13.49 11.83 9.15
CA ILE A 411 -12.81 10.72 8.46
C ILE A 411 -13.84 9.96 7.62
N ARG A 412 -13.57 9.82 6.33
CA ARG A 412 -14.47 9.13 5.41
C ARG A 412 -14.51 7.63 5.67
N VAL A 413 -15.70 7.11 5.96
CA VAL A 413 -15.96 5.68 6.10
C VAL A 413 -16.33 5.11 4.73
N VAL A 414 -15.54 4.14 4.27
CA VAL A 414 -15.69 3.53 2.93
C VAL A 414 -16.32 2.14 2.96
N SER A 415 -16.59 1.61 4.17
CA SER A 415 -17.32 0.35 4.36
C SER A 415 -18.83 0.50 4.16
N PRO A 416 -19.56 -0.57 3.74
CA PRO A 416 -20.99 -0.58 3.85
C PRO A 416 -21.38 -0.65 5.34
N PRO A 417 -22.50 -0.01 5.75
CA PRO A 417 -23.02 -0.14 7.11
C PRO A 417 -23.25 -1.61 7.47
N ALA A 418 -22.80 -2.05 8.62
CA ALA A 418 -22.95 -3.41 9.11
C ALA A 418 -23.32 -3.41 10.59
N GLU A 419 -24.60 -3.42 10.87
CA GLU A 419 -25.10 -3.62 12.23
C GLU A 419 -25.45 -5.11 12.42
N MET A 420 -24.84 -5.75 13.43
CA MET A 420 -25.07 -7.13 13.79
C MET A 420 -25.68 -7.21 15.19
N PRO A 421 -26.71 -8.02 15.42
CA PRO A 421 -27.35 -8.17 16.74
C PRO A 421 -26.37 -8.60 17.84
N SER A 422 -25.34 -9.38 17.49
CA SER A 422 -24.30 -9.83 18.44
C SER A 422 -23.22 -8.76 18.72
N GLY A 423 -23.25 -7.61 18.04
CA GLY A 423 -22.17 -6.60 18.11
C GLY A 423 -20.81 -7.11 17.62
N GLY A 424 -20.80 -8.13 16.74
CA GLY A 424 -19.58 -8.72 16.15
C GLY A 424 -18.86 -9.76 17.03
N VAL A 425 -19.38 -10.10 18.19
CA VAL A 425 -18.77 -11.04 19.14
C VAL A 425 -19.23 -12.49 18.87
N VAL A 426 -19.08 -12.97 17.65
CA VAL A 426 -19.40 -14.38 17.27
C VAL A 426 -18.56 -15.43 18.03
N LYS A 427 -17.59 -15.00 18.83
CA LYS A 427 -16.59 -15.87 19.44
C LYS A 427 -17.09 -16.79 20.57
N TYR A 428 -18.35 -16.65 21.03
CA TYR A 428 -18.71 -17.22 22.33
C TYR A 428 -19.86 -18.21 22.36
N HIS A 429 -20.80 -18.17 21.39
CA HIS A 429 -21.89 -19.13 21.33
C HIS A 429 -22.28 -19.48 19.91
N LEU A 430 -22.48 -20.79 19.63
CA LEU A 430 -23.04 -21.28 18.37
C LEU A 430 -24.46 -20.70 18.11
N THR A 431 -25.19 -20.40 19.17
CA THR A 431 -26.51 -19.75 19.12
C THR A 431 -26.45 -18.34 18.55
N ASP A 432 -25.43 -17.56 18.88
CA ASP A 432 -25.25 -16.21 18.35
C ASP A 432 -24.88 -16.26 16.86
N LEU A 433 -24.05 -17.23 16.47
CA LEU A 433 -23.73 -17.47 15.06
C LEU A 433 -24.98 -17.82 14.25
N PHE A 434 -25.86 -18.71 14.77
CA PHE A 434 -27.12 -19.04 14.11
C PHE A 434 -28.06 -17.83 14.03
N ARG A 435 -28.11 -17.00 15.07
CA ARG A 435 -28.89 -15.76 15.10
C ARG A 435 -28.39 -14.79 14.03
N ASP A 436 -27.09 -14.53 13.97
CA ASP A 436 -26.46 -13.63 12.99
C ASP A 436 -26.59 -14.16 11.55
N LEU A 437 -26.50 -15.49 11.34
CA LEU A 437 -26.73 -16.09 10.03
C LEU A 437 -28.18 -15.86 9.55
N ARG A 438 -29.17 -15.97 10.44
CA ARG A 438 -30.58 -15.67 10.13
C ARG A 438 -30.79 -14.19 9.81
N HIS A 439 -30.06 -13.28 10.45
CA HIS A 439 -30.12 -11.84 10.20
C HIS A 439 -29.25 -11.38 9.04
N GLY A 440 -28.68 -12.31 8.25
CA GLY A 440 -28.00 -12.00 6.99
C GLY A 440 -26.48 -11.79 7.09
N LEU A 441 -25.83 -12.35 8.11
CA LEU A 441 -24.36 -12.31 8.27
C LEU A 441 -23.61 -12.67 6.97
N GLY A 442 -24.01 -13.74 6.29
CA GLY A 442 -23.39 -14.16 5.03
C GLY A 442 -23.51 -13.11 3.90
N ARG A 443 -24.65 -12.41 3.86
CA ARG A 443 -24.88 -11.32 2.89
C ARG A 443 -24.03 -10.11 3.23
N SER A 444 -23.91 -9.77 4.51
CA SER A 444 -23.06 -8.68 5.01
C SER A 444 -21.59 -8.94 4.72
N ILE A 445 -21.06 -10.11 5.06
CA ILE A 445 -19.68 -10.51 4.75
C ILE A 445 -19.40 -10.42 3.25
N ARG A 446 -20.34 -10.86 2.41
CA ARG A 446 -20.20 -10.77 0.96
C ARG A 446 -20.15 -9.31 0.48
N LYS A 447 -21.05 -8.45 0.97
CA LYS A 447 -21.05 -7.00 0.64
C LYS A 447 -19.75 -6.32 1.06
N GLN A 448 -19.27 -6.58 2.28
CA GLN A 448 -18.00 -6.03 2.79
C GLN A 448 -16.81 -6.49 1.94
N ARG A 449 -16.75 -7.79 1.63
CA ARG A 449 -15.70 -8.34 0.76
C ARG A 449 -15.72 -7.73 -0.64
N ASP A 450 -16.90 -7.62 -1.25
CA ASP A 450 -17.03 -7.08 -2.60
C ASP A 450 -16.70 -5.57 -2.62
N ARG A 451 -17.07 -4.84 -1.54
CA ARG A 451 -16.66 -3.45 -1.35
C ARG A 451 -15.15 -3.31 -1.15
N MET A 452 -14.55 -4.14 -0.29
CA MET A 452 -13.09 -4.13 -0.10
C MET A 452 -12.34 -4.41 -1.41
N ARG A 453 -12.84 -5.34 -2.24
CA ARG A 453 -12.28 -5.63 -3.57
C ARG A 453 -12.42 -4.47 -4.56
N SER A 454 -13.49 -3.70 -4.48
CA SER A 454 -13.65 -2.51 -5.34
C SER A 454 -12.64 -1.40 -5.03
N LEU A 455 -11.98 -1.50 -3.87
CA LEU A 455 -10.93 -0.58 -3.41
C LEU A 455 -9.50 -1.11 -3.68
N LEU A 456 -9.37 -2.24 -4.40
CA LEU A 456 -8.09 -2.86 -4.72
C LEU A 456 -7.16 -1.88 -5.45
N GLY A 457 -5.93 -1.74 -4.93
CA GLY A 457 -4.90 -0.87 -5.49
C GLY A 457 -5.06 0.62 -5.16
N LYS A 458 -6.12 1.00 -4.43
CA LYS A 458 -6.32 2.39 -4.03
C LYS A 458 -5.46 2.77 -2.81
N TYR A 459 -5.28 1.86 -1.88
CA TYR A 459 -4.56 2.13 -0.64
C TYR A 459 -3.23 1.40 -0.61
N ARG A 460 -2.27 1.97 0.12
CA ARG A 460 -1.00 1.34 0.47
C ARG A 460 -1.21 0.33 1.60
N THR A 461 -0.15 -0.16 2.22
CA THR A 461 -0.23 -1.14 3.31
C THR A 461 -1.37 -0.82 4.29
N PRO A 462 -2.44 -1.63 4.38
CA PRO A 462 -3.56 -1.35 5.27
C PRO A 462 -3.17 -1.53 6.73
N LEU A 463 -3.76 -0.72 7.61
CA LEU A 463 -3.61 -0.81 9.06
C LEU A 463 -4.86 -1.46 9.66
N CYS A 464 -4.69 -2.61 10.30
CA CYS A 464 -5.78 -3.39 10.89
C CYS A 464 -5.74 -3.26 12.41
N VAL A 465 -6.75 -2.63 13.01
CA VAL A 465 -6.91 -2.53 14.47
C VAL A 465 -7.93 -3.58 14.91
N GLY A 466 -7.47 -4.68 15.50
CA GLY A 466 -8.36 -5.76 15.90
C GLY A 466 -7.70 -7.13 16.00
N ASP A 467 -8.21 -8.10 15.25
CA ASP A 467 -7.81 -9.50 15.32
C ASP A 467 -7.34 -10.10 13.97
N VAL A 468 -6.95 -11.36 14.00
CA VAL A 468 -6.48 -12.09 12.81
C VAL A 468 -7.58 -12.28 11.76
N TYR A 469 -8.86 -12.34 12.17
CA TYR A 469 -9.97 -12.39 11.22
C TYR A 469 -10.09 -11.11 10.40
N LEU A 470 -9.93 -9.95 11.04
CA LEU A 470 -9.87 -8.65 10.38
C LEU A 470 -8.73 -8.61 9.35
N LEU A 471 -7.52 -9.01 9.77
CA LEU A 471 -6.36 -9.09 8.89
C LEU A 471 -6.62 -9.98 7.66
N ALA A 472 -7.20 -11.18 7.86
CA ALA A 472 -7.53 -12.09 6.77
C ALA A 472 -8.56 -11.49 5.81
N SER A 473 -9.57 -10.81 6.34
CA SER A 473 -10.63 -10.17 5.55
C SER A 473 -10.09 -9.04 4.67
N VAL A 474 -9.19 -8.21 5.22
CA VAL A 474 -8.51 -7.14 4.50
C VAL A 474 -7.58 -7.71 3.43
N LEU A 475 -6.80 -8.72 3.76
CA LEU A 475 -5.89 -9.39 2.82
C LEU A 475 -6.63 -9.97 1.61
N TRP A 476 -7.77 -10.64 1.84
CA TRP A 476 -8.58 -11.21 0.75
C TRP A 476 -9.27 -10.15 -0.12
N GLY A 477 -9.43 -8.95 0.38
CA GLY A 477 -9.94 -7.81 -0.38
C GLY A 477 -8.87 -7.02 -1.11
N GLN A 478 -7.78 -6.67 -0.41
CA GLN A 478 -6.74 -5.78 -0.91
C GLN A 478 -5.53 -6.49 -1.54
N GLY A 479 -5.28 -7.76 -1.20
CA GLY A 479 -4.11 -8.51 -1.69
C GLY A 479 -2.76 -8.04 -1.15
N MET A 480 -2.72 -6.90 -0.45
CA MET A 480 -1.52 -6.38 0.21
C MET A 480 -1.40 -6.94 1.62
N LYS A 481 -0.17 -7.12 2.08
CA LYS A 481 0.09 -7.52 3.46
C LYS A 481 -0.19 -6.34 4.37
N PRO A 482 -1.12 -6.46 5.36
CA PRO A 482 -1.41 -5.39 6.30
C PRO A 482 -0.45 -5.40 7.50
N ILE A 483 -0.45 -4.30 8.26
CA ILE A 483 0.01 -4.26 9.65
C ILE A 483 -1.18 -4.59 10.54
N LEU A 484 -0.97 -5.42 11.56
CA LEU A 484 -1.96 -5.71 12.58
C LEU A 484 -1.59 -5.03 13.90
N VAL A 485 -2.43 -4.11 14.36
CA VAL A 485 -2.45 -3.61 15.74
C VAL A 485 -3.40 -4.53 16.51
N ALA A 486 -2.82 -5.55 17.16
CA ALA A 486 -3.58 -6.62 17.81
C ALA A 486 -4.16 -6.16 19.13
N THR A 487 -5.49 -6.11 19.24
CA THR A 487 -6.21 -5.69 20.45
C THR A 487 -6.92 -6.82 21.16
N ALA A 488 -7.18 -7.95 20.48
CA ALA A 488 -8.10 -8.96 20.96
C ALA A 488 -7.43 -10.16 21.64
N LYS A 489 -6.28 -10.64 21.15
CA LYS A 489 -5.62 -11.86 21.62
C LYS A 489 -4.29 -11.59 22.31
N THR A 490 -4.06 -12.32 23.41
CA THR A 490 -2.81 -12.36 24.15
C THR A 490 -2.57 -13.78 24.64
N VAL A 491 -1.34 -14.11 25.00
CA VAL A 491 -0.97 -15.38 25.66
C VAL A 491 -1.73 -15.60 26.95
N HIS A 492 -2.09 -14.51 27.66
CA HIS A 492 -2.83 -14.54 28.93
C HIS A 492 -4.31 -14.93 28.77
N LEU A 493 -4.89 -14.76 27.56
CA LEU A 493 -6.31 -15.05 27.33
C LEU A 493 -6.52 -16.43 26.67
N SER A 494 -5.92 -16.66 25.53
CA SER A 494 -6.08 -17.92 24.78
C SER A 494 -4.96 -18.17 23.77
N GLY A 495 -3.99 -17.26 23.68
CA GLY A 495 -2.92 -17.31 22.68
C GLY A 495 -3.43 -17.30 21.23
N HIS A 496 -2.54 -17.53 20.30
CA HIS A 496 -2.85 -17.65 18.89
C HIS A 496 -2.86 -19.12 18.45
N LEU A 497 -3.85 -19.50 17.65
CA LEU A 497 -3.89 -20.83 17.05
C LEU A 497 -2.74 -21.00 16.04
N TRP A 498 -2.30 -22.22 15.79
CA TRP A 498 -1.23 -22.51 14.84
C TRP A 498 -1.51 -21.96 13.43
N ILE A 499 -2.78 -22.00 13.00
CA ILE A 499 -3.20 -21.48 11.70
C ILE A 499 -3.13 -19.94 11.67
N GLU A 500 -3.43 -19.28 12.78
CA GLU A 500 -3.30 -17.81 12.93
C GLU A 500 -1.83 -17.40 12.89
N LYS A 501 -0.96 -18.11 13.63
CA LYS A 501 0.50 -17.90 13.60
C LYS A 501 1.07 -18.11 12.20
N TRP A 502 0.62 -19.15 11.49
CA TRP A 502 0.99 -19.39 10.10
C TRP A 502 0.55 -18.23 9.18
N LEU A 503 -0.67 -17.73 9.34
CA LEU A 503 -1.21 -16.61 8.56
C LEU A 503 -0.42 -15.33 8.84
N LEU A 504 -0.22 -14.98 10.12
CA LEU A 504 0.54 -13.80 10.54
C LEU A 504 1.96 -13.83 10.00
N ARG A 505 2.67 -14.96 10.15
CA ARG A 505 4.05 -15.11 9.65
C ARG A 505 4.20 -14.85 8.16
N ARG A 506 3.22 -15.28 7.35
CA ARG A 506 3.31 -15.21 5.89
C ARG A 506 2.64 -13.99 5.29
N ARG A 507 1.69 -13.41 5.98
CA ARG A 507 0.70 -12.49 5.40
C ARG A 507 0.59 -11.14 6.10
N SER A 508 1.30 -10.89 7.20
CA SER A 508 1.44 -9.57 7.76
C SER A 508 2.77 -8.92 7.37
N VAL A 509 2.83 -7.59 7.41
CA VAL A 509 4.08 -6.83 7.39
C VAL A 509 4.67 -6.84 8.79
N LEU A 510 3.84 -6.52 9.79
CA LEU A 510 4.20 -6.46 11.19
C LEU A 510 2.95 -6.71 12.04
N VAL A 511 3.14 -7.31 13.22
CA VAL A 511 2.11 -7.48 14.25
C VAL A 511 2.51 -6.66 15.47
N TRP A 512 1.70 -5.67 15.79
CA TRP A 512 1.85 -4.83 16.98
C TRP A 512 1.04 -5.44 18.10
N THR A 513 1.70 -6.02 19.07
CA THR A 513 1.01 -6.72 20.18
C THR A 513 0.67 -5.75 21.31
N ARG A 514 -0.26 -6.14 22.15
CA ARG A 514 -0.69 -5.37 23.32
C ARG A 514 0.09 -5.67 24.60
N ASP A 515 0.95 -6.71 24.58
CA ASP A 515 1.84 -7.09 25.67
C ASP A 515 3.12 -7.74 25.11
N GLU A 516 4.19 -7.64 25.90
CA GLU A 516 5.53 -8.10 25.50
C GLU A 516 5.65 -9.63 25.41
N GLU A 517 4.94 -10.36 26.28
CA GLU A 517 4.99 -11.82 26.31
C GLU A 517 4.38 -12.42 25.04
N THR A 518 3.28 -11.82 24.56
CA THR A 518 2.68 -12.17 23.27
C THR A 518 3.62 -11.86 22.10
N ALA A 519 4.35 -10.75 22.16
CA ALA A 519 5.34 -10.43 21.12
C ALA A 519 6.46 -11.49 21.09
N ARG A 520 7.02 -11.85 22.24
CA ARG A 520 8.07 -12.88 22.34
C ARG A 520 7.61 -14.24 21.82
N GLU A 521 6.41 -14.69 22.19
CA GLU A 521 5.85 -15.95 21.68
C GLU A 521 5.73 -15.92 20.16
N LEU A 522 5.14 -14.86 19.59
CA LEU A 522 4.95 -14.73 18.16
C LEU A 522 6.30 -14.68 17.40
N VAL A 523 7.29 -13.96 17.93
CA VAL A 523 8.65 -13.92 17.34
C VAL A 523 9.29 -15.31 17.38
N GLY A 524 9.13 -16.07 18.48
CA GLY A 524 9.58 -17.47 18.59
C GLY A 524 8.99 -18.38 17.51
N ASP A 525 7.76 -18.10 17.07
CA ASP A 525 7.10 -18.81 15.96
C ASP A 525 7.41 -18.21 14.56
N GLY A 526 8.35 -17.27 14.49
CA GLY A 526 8.78 -16.62 13.25
C GLY A 526 7.79 -15.61 12.68
N VAL A 527 6.88 -15.09 13.51
CA VAL A 527 5.97 -13.98 13.14
C VAL A 527 6.71 -12.66 13.34
N PRO A 528 6.65 -11.70 12.39
CA PRO A 528 7.19 -10.35 12.59
C PRO A 528 6.31 -9.61 13.61
N ALA A 529 6.67 -9.68 14.90
CA ALA A 529 5.89 -9.08 15.98
C ALA A 529 6.75 -8.17 16.86
N VAL A 530 6.14 -7.09 17.37
CA VAL A 530 6.78 -6.11 18.27
C VAL A 530 5.81 -5.66 19.36
N PHE A 531 6.36 -5.15 20.44
CA PHE A 531 5.63 -4.48 21.51
C PHE A 531 6.32 -3.17 21.89
N TYR A 532 5.61 -2.05 21.81
CA TYR A 532 6.06 -0.71 22.23
C TYR A 532 5.03 -0.01 23.10
N GLY A 533 4.13 -0.75 23.71
CA GLY A 533 3.04 -0.26 24.55
C GLY A 533 1.69 -0.84 24.13
N ASN A 534 0.70 -0.69 24.99
CA ASN A 534 -0.65 -1.17 24.73
C ASN A 534 -1.47 -0.08 24.01
N PRO A 535 -1.96 -0.33 22.77
CA PRO A 535 -2.73 0.65 22.01
C PRO A 535 -3.98 1.20 22.70
N VAL A 536 -4.51 0.47 23.69
CA VAL A 536 -5.65 0.94 24.50
C VAL A 536 -5.29 2.18 25.32
N MET A 537 -4.03 2.29 25.76
CA MET A 537 -3.58 3.43 26.57
C MET A 537 -3.52 4.73 25.77
N ASP A 538 -3.38 4.66 24.47
CA ASP A 538 -3.35 5.85 23.60
C ASP A 538 -4.72 6.54 23.48
N LEU A 539 -5.80 5.92 23.96
CA LEU A 539 -7.09 6.60 24.13
C LEU A 539 -7.00 7.79 25.12
N LEU A 540 -5.97 7.83 25.97
CA LEU A 540 -5.69 8.96 26.85
C LEU A 540 -5.23 10.21 26.08
N ASP A 541 -4.62 10.04 24.90
CA ASP A 541 -4.14 11.16 24.08
C ASP A 541 -5.27 12.05 23.53
N GLU A 542 -6.51 11.55 23.53
CA GLU A 542 -7.71 12.32 23.13
C GLU A 542 -8.03 13.43 24.14
N VAL A 543 -7.46 13.36 25.35
CA VAL A 543 -7.75 14.29 26.46
C VAL A 543 -6.50 15.12 26.75
N LYS A 544 -6.35 16.24 26.07
CA LYS A 544 -5.21 17.16 26.27
C LYS A 544 -5.33 17.96 27.56
N ASN A 545 -6.56 18.21 28.06
CA ASN A 545 -6.83 18.84 29.36
C ASN A 545 -8.05 18.16 29.98
N PRO A 546 -7.97 17.58 31.18
CA PRO A 546 -9.15 17.04 31.85
C PRO A 546 -10.13 18.18 32.10
N ALA A 547 -11.27 18.17 31.40
CA ALA A 547 -12.32 19.16 31.59
C ALA A 547 -13.06 18.95 32.91
N PHE A 548 -12.96 17.75 33.49
CA PHE A 548 -13.64 17.37 34.72
C PHE A 548 -12.76 17.60 35.97
N VAL A 549 -13.30 18.35 36.92
CA VAL A 549 -12.66 18.60 38.19
C VAL A 549 -13.43 17.89 39.30
N TRP A 550 -12.76 16.94 39.97
CA TRP A 550 -13.33 16.23 41.10
C TRP A 550 -13.53 17.17 42.30
N GLY A 551 -14.59 16.93 43.07
CA GLY A 551 -14.80 17.63 44.34
C GLY A 551 -13.62 17.43 45.32
N GLU A 552 -13.44 18.36 46.24
CA GLU A 552 -12.34 18.32 47.19
C GLU A 552 -12.54 17.32 48.34
N ARG A 553 -13.78 16.92 48.60
CA ARG A 553 -14.15 16.08 49.75
C ARG A 553 -14.44 14.65 49.36
N GLY A 554 -14.07 13.72 50.26
CA GLY A 554 -14.37 12.30 50.16
C GLY A 554 -13.52 11.52 49.12
N ALA A 555 -13.60 10.20 49.18
CA ALA A 555 -12.92 9.32 48.25
C ALA A 555 -13.54 9.42 46.82
N LYS A 556 -12.72 9.55 45.79
CA LYS A 556 -13.13 9.80 44.41
C LYS A 556 -13.39 8.49 43.65
N ILE A 557 -14.66 8.18 43.44
CA ILE A 557 -15.08 6.88 42.87
C ILE A 557 -15.72 7.06 41.48
N LEU A 558 -15.09 6.47 40.47
CA LEU A 558 -15.60 6.43 39.14
C LEU A 558 -16.52 5.23 38.95
N LEU A 559 -17.68 5.44 38.31
CA LEU A 559 -18.69 4.44 38.05
C LEU A 559 -18.85 4.23 36.55
N LEU A 560 -18.64 2.99 36.05
CA LEU A 560 -18.79 2.63 34.64
C LEU A 560 -19.80 1.49 34.48
N PRO A 561 -21.08 1.77 34.13
CA PRO A 561 -22.12 0.73 33.98
C PRO A 561 -21.91 -0.19 32.77
N GLY A 562 -21.05 0.20 31.83
CA GLY A 562 -20.79 -0.57 30.62
C GLY A 562 -21.41 0.06 29.36
N SER A 563 -21.19 -0.58 28.21
CA SER A 563 -21.63 -0.09 26.89
C SER A 563 -22.66 -0.97 26.19
N ARG A 564 -23.08 -2.06 26.82
CA ARG A 564 -24.03 -3.07 26.26
C ARG A 564 -25.42 -2.89 26.84
N PRO A 565 -26.47 -3.43 26.21
CA PRO A 565 -27.85 -3.35 26.72
C PRO A 565 -28.02 -3.78 28.18
N ARG A 566 -27.19 -4.70 28.66
CA ARG A 566 -27.16 -5.12 30.05
C ARG A 566 -26.88 -3.98 31.06
N ALA A 567 -26.23 -2.90 30.64
CA ALA A 567 -26.00 -1.72 31.48
C ALA A 567 -27.31 -1.14 32.03
N TYR A 568 -28.46 -1.31 31.35
CA TYR A 568 -29.76 -0.91 31.82
C TYR A 568 -30.27 -1.73 33.03
N GLU A 569 -29.77 -2.97 33.19
CA GLU A 569 -30.07 -3.84 34.33
C GLU A 569 -29.05 -3.64 35.44
N ASP A 570 -27.79 -3.51 35.08
CA ASP A 570 -26.64 -3.44 36.00
C ASP A 570 -26.56 -2.09 36.77
N ILE A 571 -27.24 -1.04 36.30
CA ILE A 571 -27.26 0.27 36.96
C ILE A 571 -27.78 0.20 38.39
N LYS A 572 -28.78 -0.62 38.66
CA LYS A 572 -29.36 -0.82 39.99
C LYS A 572 -28.30 -1.36 40.95
N LEU A 573 -27.52 -2.36 40.54
CA LEU A 573 -26.43 -2.93 41.31
C LEU A 573 -25.39 -1.88 41.69
N ILE A 574 -25.02 -1.00 40.75
CA ILE A 574 -24.07 0.09 41.02
C ILE A 574 -24.63 1.09 42.02
N LEU A 575 -25.87 1.54 41.86
CA LEU A 575 -26.48 2.55 42.73
C LEU A 575 -26.78 2.02 44.12
N ASP A 576 -27.18 0.76 44.27
CA ASP A 576 -27.32 0.09 45.58
C ASP A 576 -25.93 0.00 46.26
N THR A 577 -24.85 -0.31 45.49
CA THR A 577 -23.49 -0.30 46.01
C THR A 577 -23.06 1.10 46.49
N VAL A 578 -23.38 2.14 45.70
CA VAL A 578 -23.12 3.54 46.04
C VAL A 578 -23.77 3.90 47.41
N SER A 579 -25.04 3.50 47.60
CA SER A 579 -25.79 3.75 48.84
C SER A 579 -25.12 3.10 50.05
N LEU A 580 -24.67 1.85 49.90
CA LEU A 580 -23.98 1.13 50.98
C LEU A 580 -22.59 1.71 51.29
N LEU A 581 -21.87 2.17 50.25
CA LEU A 581 -20.54 2.73 50.45
C LEU A 581 -20.58 4.15 51.05
N ALA A 582 -21.53 4.98 50.63
CA ALA A 582 -21.78 6.29 51.19
C ALA A 582 -22.13 6.25 52.69
N ALA A 583 -22.79 5.17 53.13
CA ALA A 583 -23.07 4.95 54.56
C ALA A 583 -21.81 4.59 55.37
N LYS A 584 -20.74 4.12 54.76
CA LYS A 584 -19.48 3.73 55.42
C LYS A 584 -18.42 4.83 55.47
N MET A 585 -18.37 5.68 54.42
CA MET A 585 -17.37 6.72 54.29
C MET A 585 -17.82 7.84 53.37
N GLU A 586 -17.22 9.01 53.54
CA GLU A 586 -17.45 10.15 52.65
C GLU A 586 -16.86 9.88 51.25
N CYS A 587 -17.70 9.96 50.22
CA CYS A 587 -17.34 9.66 48.85
C CYS A 587 -17.88 10.73 47.88
N SER A 588 -17.13 10.97 46.81
CA SER A 588 -17.56 11.67 45.60
C SER A 588 -17.74 10.67 44.47
N PHE A 589 -18.94 10.56 43.93
CA PHE A 589 -19.26 9.59 42.85
C PHE A 589 -19.45 10.30 41.54
N VAL A 590 -18.79 9.79 40.48
CA VAL A 590 -18.99 10.24 39.13
C VAL A 590 -19.26 9.05 38.22
N MET A 591 -20.37 9.10 37.51
CA MET A 591 -20.76 8.09 36.52
C MET A 591 -20.49 8.59 35.11
N VAL A 592 -19.86 7.75 34.27
CA VAL A 592 -19.69 8.02 32.85
C VAL A 592 -20.45 6.96 32.06
N PRO A 593 -21.64 7.30 31.54
CA PRO A 593 -22.40 6.43 30.66
C PRO A 593 -21.69 6.29 29.31
N ALA A 594 -21.72 5.12 28.72
CA ALA A 594 -21.20 4.94 27.35
C ALA A 594 -22.06 5.74 26.35
N PRO A 595 -21.51 6.26 25.24
CA PRO A 595 -22.27 7.02 24.24
C PRO A 595 -23.44 6.24 23.57
N THR A 596 -23.44 4.92 23.74
CA THR A 596 -24.51 4.03 23.26
C THR A 596 -25.66 3.85 24.22
N ILE A 597 -25.54 4.39 25.46
CA ILE A 597 -26.50 4.23 26.52
C ILE A 597 -27.28 5.55 26.72
N ASP A 598 -28.58 5.46 26.70
CA ASP A 598 -29.50 6.55 27.04
C ASP A 598 -29.72 6.56 28.55
N ILE A 599 -29.21 7.58 29.24
CA ILE A 599 -29.28 7.69 30.71
C ILE A 599 -30.72 7.82 31.20
N LYS A 600 -31.60 8.55 30.49
CA LYS A 600 -32.99 8.70 30.84
C LYS A 600 -33.70 7.34 30.86
N LYS A 601 -33.48 6.58 29.82
CA LYS A 601 -34.02 5.24 29.69
C LYS A 601 -33.44 4.26 30.71
N MET A 602 -32.16 4.46 31.08
CA MET A 602 -31.50 3.64 32.09
C MET A 602 -32.05 3.90 33.50
N THR A 603 -32.56 5.09 33.77
CA THR A 603 -33.07 5.50 35.06
C THR A 603 -34.60 5.41 35.20
N GLU A 604 -35.38 5.20 34.15
CA GLU A 604 -36.85 5.15 34.14
C GLU A 604 -37.46 4.21 35.17
N ASN A 605 -36.80 3.10 35.50
CA ASN A 605 -37.31 2.06 36.39
C ASN A 605 -36.55 1.98 37.74
N LEU A 606 -35.78 2.99 38.07
CA LEU A 606 -35.06 3.01 39.35
C LEU A 606 -35.96 3.50 40.48
N VAL A 607 -36.04 2.70 41.53
CA VAL A 607 -36.78 3.08 42.75
C VAL A 607 -35.87 3.80 43.72
N GLY A 608 -36.27 5.00 44.16
CA GLY A 608 -35.53 5.78 45.13
C GLY A 608 -34.37 6.61 44.62
N TRP A 609 -34.17 6.68 43.29
CA TRP A 609 -33.21 7.55 42.59
C TRP A 609 -33.94 8.40 41.56
N GLU A 610 -33.57 9.66 41.48
CA GLU A 610 -34.12 10.63 40.53
C GLU A 610 -32.98 11.25 39.70
N LEU A 611 -33.26 11.44 38.40
CA LEU A 611 -32.35 12.12 37.47
C LEU A 611 -32.70 13.61 37.42
N SER A 612 -31.73 14.49 37.52
CA SER A 612 -31.94 15.93 37.35
C SER A 612 -32.50 16.26 35.98
N GLU A 613 -33.21 17.38 35.81
CA GLU A 613 -33.84 17.79 34.56
C GLU A 613 -32.82 17.93 33.42
N ASP A 614 -31.61 18.41 33.73
CA ASP A 614 -30.50 18.57 32.80
C ASP A 614 -29.73 17.25 32.53
N GLY A 615 -30.05 16.18 33.27
CA GLY A 615 -29.42 14.86 33.10
C GLY A 615 -28.00 14.78 33.66
N THR A 616 -27.54 15.73 34.47
CA THR A 616 -26.15 15.80 34.95
C THR A 616 -25.97 15.22 36.35
N GLU A 617 -27.03 14.88 37.06
CA GLU A 617 -26.97 14.40 38.42
C GLU A 617 -28.06 13.34 38.70
N LEU A 618 -27.67 12.26 39.39
CA LEU A 618 -28.58 11.27 39.98
C LEU A 618 -28.54 11.43 41.47
N PHE A 619 -29.69 11.58 42.11
CA PHE A 619 -29.75 11.78 43.55
C PHE A 619 -30.77 10.86 44.25
N SER A 620 -30.44 10.47 45.46
CA SER A 620 -31.30 9.69 46.36
C SER A 620 -31.03 10.13 47.79
N LYS A 621 -32.01 10.78 48.46
CA LYS A 621 -31.86 11.39 49.80
C LYS A 621 -30.69 12.36 49.82
N GLU A 622 -29.64 12.04 50.62
CA GLU A 622 -28.45 12.84 50.76
C GLU A 622 -27.28 12.40 49.87
N ILE A 623 -27.49 11.38 48.99
CA ILE A 623 -26.47 10.85 48.14
C ILE A 623 -26.65 11.40 46.72
N SER A 624 -25.55 11.90 46.13
CA SER A 624 -25.51 12.43 44.78
C SER A 624 -24.45 11.70 43.96
N VAL A 625 -24.76 11.44 42.71
CA VAL A 625 -23.85 10.87 41.69
C VAL A 625 -23.84 11.80 40.50
N THR A 626 -22.73 12.45 40.23
CA THR A 626 -22.57 13.29 39.05
C THR A 626 -22.54 12.43 37.79
N VAL A 627 -23.37 12.75 36.82
CA VAL A 627 -23.39 12.10 35.50
C VAL A 627 -22.57 12.93 34.51
N CYS A 628 -21.42 12.41 34.09
CA CYS A 628 -20.50 13.11 33.19
C CYS A 628 -20.51 12.47 31.81
N TYR A 629 -20.67 13.29 30.78
CA TYR A 629 -20.69 12.84 29.37
C TYR A 629 -19.35 13.01 28.65
N GLU A 630 -18.35 13.49 29.38
CA GLU A 630 -16.97 13.56 28.88
C GLU A 630 -16.38 12.15 28.68
N PRO A 631 -15.38 12.00 27.82
CA PRO A 631 -14.67 10.73 27.68
C PRO A 631 -14.15 10.20 29.02
N VAL A 632 -14.24 8.88 29.23
CA VAL A 632 -13.76 8.23 30.46
C VAL A 632 -12.34 8.67 30.84
N ALA A 633 -11.47 8.86 29.85
CA ALA A 633 -10.11 9.34 30.04
C ALA A 633 -10.03 10.71 30.75
N ALA A 634 -10.96 11.63 30.44
CA ALA A 634 -11.00 12.95 31.06
C ALA A 634 -11.38 12.91 32.55
N VAL A 635 -12.27 12.00 32.93
CA VAL A 635 -12.81 11.84 34.27
C VAL A 635 -11.92 10.94 35.12
N ALA A 636 -11.26 9.97 34.53
CA ALA A 636 -10.41 9.00 35.20
C ALA A 636 -9.21 9.67 35.91
N TYR A 637 -8.68 10.77 35.35
CA TYR A 637 -7.66 11.53 36.06
C TYR A 637 -8.19 12.07 37.41
N GLY A 638 -7.60 11.60 38.48
CA GLY A 638 -7.98 11.99 39.85
C GLY A 638 -8.95 11.03 40.56
N ALA A 639 -9.48 10.02 39.88
CA ALA A 639 -10.24 8.95 40.52
C ALA A 639 -9.31 8.05 41.37
N GLU A 640 -9.77 7.64 42.55
CA GLU A 640 -9.03 6.77 43.45
C GLU A 640 -9.44 5.31 43.37
N LEU A 641 -10.66 5.05 42.86
CA LEU A 641 -11.22 3.72 42.66
C LEU A 641 -12.18 3.73 41.45
N LEU A 642 -12.25 2.60 40.75
CA LEU A 642 -13.27 2.31 39.74
C LEU A 642 -14.16 1.17 40.17
N ILE A 643 -15.49 1.40 40.21
CA ILE A 643 -16.49 0.34 40.18
C ILE A 643 -16.94 0.21 38.70
N GLY A 644 -16.43 -0.81 38.01
CA GLY A 644 -16.53 -0.83 36.56
C GLY A 644 -17.06 -2.14 35.99
N LEU A 645 -18.20 -2.07 35.28
CA LEU A 645 -18.78 -3.19 34.52
C LEU A 645 -18.42 -3.12 33.02
N GLY A 646 -17.60 -2.13 32.64
CA GLY A 646 -17.06 -1.97 31.29
C GLY A 646 -15.93 -2.96 30.94
N GLY A 647 -15.50 -2.95 29.69
CA GLY A 647 -14.38 -3.76 29.19
C GLY A 647 -13.10 -2.91 29.00
N THR A 648 -12.99 -2.26 27.83
CA THR A 648 -11.83 -1.42 27.46
C THR A 648 -11.62 -0.24 28.44
N ALA A 649 -12.72 0.36 28.91
CA ALA A 649 -12.63 1.48 29.84
C ALA A 649 -12.03 1.07 31.20
N ASN A 650 -12.32 -0.13 31.72
CA ASN A 650 -11.67 -0.65 32.93
C ASN A 650 -10.16 -0.82 32.74
N GLN A 651 -9.73 -1.27 31.54
CA GLN A 651 -8.30 -1.41 31.21
C GLN A 651 -7.60 -0.05 31.21
N LEU A 652 -8.25 0.96 30.62
CA LEU A 652 -7.73 2.32 30.58
C LEU A 652 -7.51 2.84 32.01
N CYS A 653 -8.53 2.74 32.89
CA CYS A 653 -8.47 3.18 34.26
C CYS A 653 -7.39 2.43 35.07
N ALA A 654 -7.30 1.11 34.93
CA ALA A 654 -6.26 0.31 35.55
C ALA A 654 -4.85 0.71 35.08
N GLY A 655 -4.67 1.01 33.81
CA GLY A 655 -3.41 1.50 33.26
C GLY A 655 -3.00 2.88 33.76
N LEU A 656 -3.96 3.72 34.14
CA LEU A 656 -3.74 4.98 34.89
C LEU A 656 -3.38 4.77 36.36
N GLY A 657 -3.38 3.53 36.83
CA GLY A 657 -3.16 3.21 38.22
C GLY A 657 -4.40 3.36 39.11
N ILE A 658 -5.60 3.21 38.54
CA ILE A 658 -6.85 3.22 39.31
C ILE A 658 -7.24 1.77 39.61
N PRO A 659 -7.32 1.35 40.88
CA PRO A 659 -7.81 0.03 41.25
C PRO A 659 -9.23 -0.21 40.77
N VAL A 660 -9.51 -1.43 40.28
CA VAL A 660 -10.80 -1.79 39.71
C VAL A 660 -11.52 -2.80 40.58
N VAL A 661 -12.77 -2.53 40.89
CA VAL A 661 -13.70 -3.49 41.46
C VAL A 661 -14.74 -3.85 40.37
N SER A 662 -14.98 -5.14 40.15
CA SER A 662 -15.95 -5.61 39.19
C SER A 662 -16.61 -6.92 39.63
N ILE A 663 -17.57 -7.42 38.88
CA ILE A 663 -18.32 -8.63 39.24
C ILE A 663 -17.74 -9.90 38.62
N ILE A 664 -17.98 -11.04 39.27
CA ILE A 664 -17.65 -12.35 38.74
C ILE A 664 -18.61 -12.68 37.59
N GLU A 665 -18.11 -12.48 36.37
CA GLU A 665 -18.81 -12.82 35.15
C GLU A 665 -17.81 -13.41 34.14
N ARG A 666 -18.28 -14.23 33.21
CA ARG A 666 -17.43 -14.92 32.22
C ARG A 666 -16.53 -13.95 31.44
N GLY A 667 -17.06 -12.79 31.05
CA GLY A 667 -16.31 -11.74 30.38
C GLY A 667 -15.23 -11.11 31.26
N LYS A 668 -15.56 -10.88 32.53
CA LYS A 668 -14.69 -10.30 33.53
C LYS A 668 -13.58 -11.23 34.02
N LEU A 669 -13.85 -12.54 34.09
CA LEU A 669 -12.79 -13.53 34.34
C LEU A 669 -11.67 -13.50 33.30
N ARG A 670 -11.99 -13.13 32.06
CA ARG A 670 -10.97 -12.91 31.03
C ARG A 670 -10.24 -11.59 31.21
N GLN A 671 -10.96 -10.53 31.53
CA GLN A 671 -10.38 -9.22 31.83
C GLN A 671 -9.43 -9.31 33.02
N LYS A 672 -9.80 -10.02 34.09
CA LYS A 672 -8.96 -10.29 35.27
C LYS A 672 -7.59 -10.90 34.91
N LYS A 673 -7.52 -11.73 33.85
CA LYS A 673 -6.23 -12.28 33.40
C LYS A 673 -5.29 -11.21 32.79
N LEU A 674 -5.84 -10.10 32.32
CA LEU A 674 -5.09 -8.96 31.81
C LEU A 674 -4.73 -7.96 32.91
N LEU A 675 -5.72 -7.64 33.76
CA LEU A 675 -5.55 -6.66 34.83
C LEU A 675 -4.82 -7.26 36.04
N ARG A 676 -4.86 -8.60 36.22
CA ARG A 676 -4.22 -9.35 37.31
C ARG A 676 -4.57 -8.75 38.67
N GLU A 677 -3.57 -8.32 39.42
CA GLU A 677 -3.74 -7.74 40.76
C GLU A 677 -4.45 -6.37 40.78
N ALA A 678 -4.50 -5.66 39.65
CA ALA A 678 -5.15 -4.35 39.54
C ALA A 678 -6.68 -4.41 39.60
N GLU A 679 -7.31 -5.59 39.48
CA GLU A 679 -8.75 -5.78 39.52
C GLU A 679 -9.13 -6.79 40.61
N ILE A 680 -10.17 -6.50 41.39
CA ILE A 680 -10.82 -7.46 42.26
C ILE A 680 -12.19 -7.80 41.69
N LEU A 681 -12.48 -9.10 41.61
CA LEU A 681 -13.77 -9.61 41.17
C LEU A 681 -14.53 -10.17 42.38
N VAL A 682 -15.78 -9.72 42.55
CA VAL A 682 -16.67 -10.14 43.63
C VAL A 682 -18.02 -10.64 43.09
N PRO A 683 -18.84 -11.35 43.86
CA PRO A 683 -20.23 -11.66 43.48
C PRO A 683 -20.97 -10.41 43.02
N ALA A 684 -21.97 -10.59 42.13
CA ALA A 684 -22.81 -9.49 41.64
C ALA A 684 -23.86 -9.06 42.74
N GLU A 685 -23.36 -8.63 43.87
CA GLU A 685 -24.11 -8.24 45.05
C GLU A 685 -23.61 -6.86 45.54
N PRO A 686 -24.52 -5.92 45.90
CA PRO A 686 -24.11 -4.58 46.33
C PRO A 686 -23.18 -4.59 47.54
N GLU A 687 -23.46 -5.49 48.51
CA GLU A 687 -22.65 -5.66 49.72
C GLU A 687 -21.23 -6.08 49.40
N ALA A 688 -21.05 -7.05 48.49
CA ALA A 688 -19.74 -7.55 48.09
C ALA A 688 -18.92 -6.47 47.37
N LEU A 689 -19.54 -5.69 46.47
CA LEU A 689 -18.91 -4.57 45.78
C LEU A 689 -18.52 -3.45 46.75
N SER A 690 -19.43 -3.07 47.66
CA SER A 690 -19.19 -2.03 48.67
C SER A 690 -18.08 -2.42 49.63
N GLU A 691 -18.01 -3.68 50.07
CA GLU A 691 -16.97 -4.17 50.98
C GLU A 691 -15.59 -4.17 50.30
N ALA A 692 -15.51 -4.65 49.04
CA ALA A 692 -14.27 -4.63 48.29
C ALA A 692 -13.77 -3.19 48.03
N ALA A 693 -14.69 -2.29 47.66
CA ALA A 693 -14.37 -0.88 47.46
C ALA A 693 -13.86 -0.21 48.76
N TRP A 694 -14.54 -0.43 49.86
CA TRP A 694 -14.15 0.09 51.19
C TRP A 694 -12.79 -0.46 51.64
N THR A 695 -12.54 -1.77 51.45
CA THR A 695 -11.25 -2.41 51.80
C THR A 695 -10.09 -1.77 51.02
N ILE A 696 -10.24 -1.58 49.68
CA ILE A 696 -9.19 -0.95 48.89
C ILE A 696 -8.93 0.51 49.30
N LEU A 697 -9.98 1.25 49.59
CA LEU A 697 -9.86 2.66 49.96
C LEU A 697 -9.27 2.85 51.37
N SER A 698 -9.54 1.91 52.28
CA SER A 698 -9.06 1.93 53.67
C SER A 698 -7.65 1.39 53.84
N ASP A 699 -7.21 0.44 52.94
CA ASP A 699 -5.86 -0.14 52.99
C ASP A 699 -4.95 0.51 51.91
N ASN A 700 -4.17 1.50 52.35
CA ASN A 700 -3.22 2.20 51.48
C ASN A 700 -2.15 1.29 50.84
N LYS A 701 -1.78 0.19 51.51
CA LYS A 701 -0.78 -0.76 50.97
C LYS A 701 -1.38 -1.57 49.84
N LEU A 702 -2.58 -2.10 50.02
CA LEU A 702 -3.33 -2.82 48.98
C LEU A 702 -3.58 -1.89 47.77
N ARG A 703 -4.08 -0.67 48.04
CA ARG A 703 -4.37 0.32 46.98
C ARG A 703 -3.13 0.61 46.14
N ARG A 704 -1.97 0.89 46.75
CA ARG A 704 -0.71 1.13 46.01
C ARG A 704 -0.25 -0.07 45.22
N SER A 705 -0.33 -1.28 45.78
CA SER A 705 0.00 -2.51 45.08
C SER A 705 -0.85 -2.71 43.82
N MET A 706 -2.17 -2.42 43.93
CA MET A 706 -3.08 -2.50 42.75
C MET A 706 -2.78 -1.44 41.71
N GLN A 707 -2.42 -0.22 42.10
CA GLN A 707 -2.03 0.87 41.22
C GLN A 707 -0.77 0.49 40.40
N GLU A 708 0.27 0.03 41.08
CA GLU A 708 1.52 -0.38 40.45
C GLU A 708 1.32 -1.56 39.50
N ALA A 709 0.48 -2.53 39.90
CA ALA A 709 0.13 -3.67 39.07
C ALA A 709 -0.59 -3.23 37.78
N GLY A 710 -1.52 -2.28 37.87
CA GLY A 710 -2.24 -1.76 36.70
C GLY A 710 -1.32 -1.08 35.72
N MET A 711 -0.50 -0.16 36.18
CA MET A 711 0.50 0.54 35.35
C MET A 711 1.51 -0.43 34.71
N LYS A 712 1.95 -1.46 35.43
CA LYS A 712 2.88 -2.47 34.94
C LYS A 712 2.25 -3.39 33.89
N ASN A 713 1.01 -3.86 34.12
CA ASN A 713 0.37 -4.87 33.27
C ASN A 713 -0.14 -4.29 31.94
N LEU A 714 -0.49 -3.01 31.91
CA LEU A 714 -1.09 -2.37 30.73
C LEU A 714 -0.13 -1.45 29.97
N GLY A 715 0.98 -1.04 30.61
CA GLY A 715 2.00 -0.22 29.96
C GLY A 715 1.62 1.26 29.86
N ARG A 716 2.41 2.01 29.06
CA ARG A 716 2.29 3.46 28.86
C ARG A 716 1.62 3.78 27.53
N THR A 717 1.24 5.07 27.37
CA THR A 717 0.82 5.65 26.08
C THR A 717 1.99 5.70 25.06
N GLY A 718 1.69 5.96 23.79
CA GLY A 718 2.67 6.16 22.73
C GLY A 718 2.85 4.96 21.78
N ALA A 719 2.07 3.88 21.97
CA ALA A 719 2.12 2.73 21.07
C ALA A 719 1.73 3.09 19.63
N LEU A 720 0.65 3.86 19.46
CA LEU A 720 0.17 4.27 18.14
C LEU A 720 1.10 5.29 17.45
N GLU A 721 1.81 6.13 18.25
CA GLU A 721 2.85 7.01 17.70
C GLU A 721 3.96 6.18 17.04
N LYS A 722 4.40 5.11 17.69
CA LYS A 722 5.40 4.20 17.12
C LYS A 722 4.91 3.47 15.86
N VAL A 723 3.61 3.19 15.76
CA VAL A 723 3.03 2.67 14.50
C VAL A 723 3.15 3.71 13.38
N VAL A 724 2.86 4.98 13.67
CA VAL A 724 2.97 6.08 12.70
C VAL A 724 4.43 6.32 12.29
N GLU A 725 5.38 6.31 13.25
CA GLU A 725 6.82 6.41 12.96
C GLU A 725 7.28 5.26 12.04
N TYR A 726 6.88 4.02 12.35
CA TYR A 726 7.19 2.86 11.51
C TYR A 726 6.65 3.03 10.08
N CYS A 727 5.42 3.52 9.94
CA CYS A 727 4.85 3.79 8.62
C CYS A 727 5.62 4.90 7.89
N ALA A 728 6.05 5.94 8.60
CA ALA A 728 6.81 7.06 8.05
C ALA A 728 8.16 6.60 7.49
N GLU A 729 8.91 5.85 8.28
CA GLU A 729 10.30 5.47 8.00
C GLU A 729 10.40 4.16 7.23
N GLU A 730 9.91 3.05 7.80
CA GLU A 730 10.10 1.70 7.24
C GLU A 730 9.23 1.41 6.03
N LEU A 731 8.03 2.01 5.93
CA LEU A 731 7.18 1.92 4.75
C LEU A 731 7.37 3.09 3.78
N GLY A 732 8.20 4.07 4.13
CA GLY A 732 8.53 5.22 3.30
C GLY A 732 7.36 6.17 3.03
N TRP A 733 6.40 6.27 3.96
CA TRP A 733 5.24 7.14 3.76
C TRP A 733 5.62 8.61 3.81
N ASP A 734 6.62 9.02 4.59
CA ASP A 734 7.17 10.38 4.56
C ASP A 734 7.75 10.73 3.18
N THR A 735 8.48 9.80 2.56
CA THR A 735 9.02 10.01 1.21
C THR A 735 7.92 10.16 0.18
N ARG A 736 6.83 9.35 0.28
CA ARG A 736 5.66 9.46 -0.62
C ARG A 736 4.99 10.83 -0.50
N CYS A 737 4.80 11.33 0.72
CA CYS A 737 4.21 12.65 0.95
C CYS A 737 5.09 13.76 0.39
N ARG A 738 6.40 13.77 0.68
CA ARG A 738 7.34 14.76 0.15
C ARG A 738 7.37 14.76 -1.38
N VAL A 739 7.42 13.59 -2.01
CA VAL A 739 7.42 13.47 -3.47
C VAL A 739 6.12 14.03 -4.06
N TYR A 740 4.98 13.67 -3.47
CA TYR A 740 3.69 14.18 -3.94
C TYR A 740 3.59 15.69 -3.82
N GLU A 741 3.95 16.28 -2.68
CA GLU A 741 3.88 17.73 -2.43
C GLU A 741 4.80 18.50 -3.39
N ARG A 742 6.08 18.10 -3.51
CA ARG A 742 7.03 18.74 -4.42
C ARG A 742 6.59 18.63 -5.88
N TYR A 743 6.06 17.47 -6.28
CA TYR A 743 5.60 17.28 -7.65
C TYR A 743 4.35 18.08 -7.95
N ARG A 744 3.41 18.18 -7.00
CA ARG A 744 2.23 19.05 -7.09
C ARG A 744 2.64 20.52 -7.24
N ASP A 745 3.50 21.02 -6.35
CA ASP A 745 3.95 22.40 -6.35
C ASP A 745 4.68 22.76 -7.65
N TYR A 746 5.46 21.82 -8.19
CA TYR A 746 6.07 21.97 -9.52
C TYR A 746 5.03 22.11 -10.62
N LEU A 747 4.01 21.25 -10.64
CA LEU A 747 2.95 21.32 -11.68
C LEU A 747 2.15 22.60 -11.57
N GLU A 748 1.82 23.07 -10.38
CA GLU A 748 1.15 24.35 -10.16
C GLU A 748 2.00 25.53 -10.65
N SER A 749 3.34 25.43 -10.60
CA SER A 749 4.25 26.42 -11.16
C SER A 749 4.28 26.46 -12.68
N LEU A 750 3.99 25.36 -13.35
CA LEU A 750 3.88 25.29 -14.82
C LEU A 750 2.58 25.87 -15.37
N GLU A 751 1.55 26.01 -14.53
CA GLU A 751 0.23 26.56 -14.91
C GLU A 751 0.16 28.08 -14.73
N LYS A 752 1.03 28.65 -13.94
CA LYS A 752 1.22 30.09 -13.76
C LYS A 752 2.11 30.68 -14.84
#